data_0e981d2b8a2bcbe40872d82f5125c621
#
_entry.id   0e981d2b8a2bcbe40872d82f5125c621
#
_cell.length_a   1.000
_cell.length_b   1.000
_cell.length_c   1.000
_cell.angle_alpha   90.00
_cell.angle_beta   90.00
_cell.angle_gamma   90.00
#
_symmetry.space_group_name_H-M   'P 1'
#
loop_
_entity.id
_entity.type
_entity.pdbx_description
1 polymer ?
#
loop_
_entity_poly.entity_id
_entity_poly.type
_entity_poly.pdbx_seq_one_letter_code
_entity_poly.pdbx_strand_id
1 'polypeptide(L)'
;MNRPLAGLRVLELASEIAGPYCTKLLVDLGADVRKVEPPSGDPLRRWGPFPPEGPHPERSGLFEYLNAGKRGATVDFAQEGGLEVVREMISQADVLVEDLPGGAPERRAWGLDAETVARVNPDLVVVRISSFGQEGPLRDRVTTPLTLQAAAGWINVREPGRAPLQAGARIPEYIAGGYAALGALTALRIATAETHRPVEVDVSMFESLLSTLPYPMLMAARLKNLGLPTNSKAAPMLGIVRAADGWIGINCLTGQHWLDVCAMVGLPEFGDHQLAIMLGGPERDEFFAKAQPFLESMSVADLVELSQAMRIPAAPITDGDTILGCPQYAERGFFVEAATDTWRFTRPGAPFRLSKTPVPPPLPAPAARADAEATWSKRDAPRPTGDVADVSLPFAGLKVFDLSTFWAGAYLTCYLGAFGADVIKVESIQRPDGHRYSGSLLREGDDWYERGPLWQGTNLNKRDITLDLTSVTGRELALRLAAEADVVVENFSPRVVEQFGLDYDSIARLNPGVIMVRMPGFGLEGPWRDYVGWALNIEQVSGMSAATGYADGPPCNLQGPADPIAGVHACVALLAALEHRRSTGEGQLIEAAQIEVGAAVTAEPVIEYSLTGSVRPREGNRHREYAQGVYSTGSADEWVAVSVRDDGDWRAVLDAIDRPDLRDDPRFASAAARRERHDEFDEVLTNWTCGRTAEEVVATFGRHGVPAERLLTADRMYDVEQLDARGFYQDLDHSITGRQRFPGWPFRISPGPARPHRAAAPTLGQHNAEVLGALGLSAQEIAALREQRVIGERVLNA
;
A
#
# COMPACT_ATOMS: atom_id res chain seq x y z
N MET A 1 -6.16 -28.43 9.74
CA MET A 1 -5.42 -27.99 8.55
C MET A 1 -4.18 -27.24 9.00
N ASN A 2 -3.04 -27.52 8.42
CA ASN A 2 -1.79 -26.83 8.79
C ASN A 2 -1.81 -25.44 8.14
N ARG A 3 -1.87 -24.37 8.95
CA ARG A 3 -1.90 -22.99 8.48
C ARG A 3 -0.47 -22.46 8.36
N PRO A 4 -0.17 -21.49 7.47
CA PRO A 4 1.18 -21.03 7.25
C PRO A 4 1.91 -20.54 8.51
N LEU A 5 1.22 -19.81 9.37
CA LEU A 5 1.75 -19.27 10.63
C LEU A 5 1.23 -20.01 11.86
N ALA A 6 0.81 -21.28 11.73
CA ALA A 6 0.34 -22.06 12.87
C ALA A 6 1.42 -22.13 13.98
N GLY A 7 1.01 -21.84 15.21
CA GLY A 7 1.89 -21.81 16.38
C GLY A 7 2.67 -20.49 16.58
N LEU A 8 2.58 -19.53 15.67
CA LEU A 8 3.10 -18.18 15.88
C LEU A 8 2.22 -17.45 16.91
N ARG A 9 2.82 -16.94 17.99
CA ARG A 9 2.16 -16.20 19.08
C ARG A 9 2.44 -14.71 18.93
N VAL A 10 1.38 -13.94 18.78
CA VAL A 10 1.48 -12.48 18.58
C VAL A 10 0.76 -11.77 19.72
N LEU A 11 1.46 -10.92 20.45
CA LEU A 11 0.91 -10.00 21.43
C LEU A 11 0.67 -8.65 20.74
N GLU A 12 -0.59 -8.18 20.79
CA GLU A 12 -0.98 -6.89 20.25
C GLU A 12 -1.34 -5.93 21.38
N LEU A 13 -0.55 -4.86 21.52
CA LEU A 13 -0.79 -3.72 22.42
C LEU A 13 -1.16 -2.45 21.63
N ALA A 14 -1.41 -2.60 20.34
CA ALA A 14 -1.76 -1.53 19.43
C ALA A 14 -3.28 -1.29 19.39
N SER A 15 -3.66 -0.12 18.94
CA SER A 15 -5.04 0.35 18.82
C SER A 15 -5.36 0.89 17.43
N GLU A 16 -6.58 1.34 17.21
CA GLU A 16 -7.05 1.94 15.97
C GLU A 16 -6.89 1.00 14.75
N ILE A 17 -6.19 1.42 13.66
CA ILE A 17 -6.19 0.67 12.40
C ILE A 17 -4.86 0.01 12.10
N ALA A 18 -3.73 0.72 12.17
CA ALA A 18 -2.46 0.23 11.63
C ALA A 18 -1.96 -1.05 12.34
N GLY A 19 -1.90 -1.04 13.67
CA GLY A 19 -1.52 -2.22 14.45
C GLY A 19 -2.53 -3.37 14.33
N PRO A 20 -3.83 -3.14 14.56
CA PRO A 20 -4.86 -4.15 14.35
C PRO A 20 -4.90 -4.74 12.95
N TYR A 21 -4.64 -3.97 11.88
CA TYR A 21 -4.56 -4.49 10.53
C TYR A 21 -3.31 -5.35 10.30
N CYS A 22 -2.16 -4.95 10.83
CA CYS A 22 -0.96 -5.78 10.83
C CYS A 22 -1.24 -7.17 11.39
N THR A 23 -1.82 -7.23 12.59
CA THR A 23 -2.08 -8.50 13.26
C THR A 23 -3.27 -9.26 12.65
N LYS A 24 -4.25 -8.56 12.02
CA LYS A 24 -5.29 -9.20 11.21
C LYS A 24 -4.70 -10.03 10.08
N LEU A 25 -3.76 -9.48 9.32
CA LEU A 25 -3.08 -10.23 8.25
C LEU A 25 -2.36 -11.48 8.78
N LEU A 26 -1.78 -11.40 9.98
CA LEU A 26 -1.14 -12.55 10.63
C LEU A 26 -2.17 -13.59 11.12
N VAL A 27 -3.35 -13.16 11.64
CA VAL A 27 -4.45 -14.08 12.01
C VAL A 27 -5.00 -14.79 10.78
N ASP A 28 -5.24 -14.08 9.70
CA ASP A 28 -5.75 -14.66 8.45
C ASP A 28 -4.80 -15.77 7.94
N LEU A 29 -3.51 -15.61 8.18
CA LEU A 29 -2.47 -16.60 7.86
C LEU A 29 -2.25 -17.67 8.95
N GLY A 30 -2.97 -17.58 10.08
CA GLY A 30 -3.03 -18.64 11.09
C GLY A 30 -2.27 -18.40 12.39
N ALA A 31 -1.77 -17.20 12.63
CA ALA A 31 -1.16 -16.82 13.91
C ALA A 31 -2.19 -16.80 15.08
N ASP A 32 -1.75 -17.13 16.28
CA ASP A 32 -2.52 -16.97 17.54
C ASP A 32 -2.25 -15.56 18.09
N VAL A 33 -3.17 -14.62 17.81
CA VAL A 33 -3.04 -13.22 18.22
C VAL A 33 -3.85 -12.96 19.49
N ARG A 34 -3.19 -12.38 20.48
CA ARG A 34 -3.82 -11.84 21.69
C ARG A 34 -3.78 -10.33 21.70
N LYS A 35 -4.95 -9.71 21.60
CA LYS A 35 -5.14 -8.27 21.71
C LYS A 35 -5.39 -7.89 23.16
N VAL A 36 -4.56 -7.01 23.68
CA VAL A 36 -4.73 -6.42 25.01
C VAL A 36 -5.38 -5.05 24.88
N GLU A 37 -6.47 -4.86 25.61
CA GLU A 37 -7.18 -3.59 25.68
C GLU A 37 -7.13 -3.04 27.13
N PRO A 38 -7.05 -1.70 27.30
CA PRO A 38 -7.27 -1.10 28.61
C PRO A 38 -8.75 -1.28 29.04
N PRO A 39 -9.10 -1.05 30.31
CA PRO A 39 -10.49 -1.13 30.77
C PRO A 39 -11.49 -0.24 30.04
N SER A 40 -10.99 0.83 29.39
CA SER A 40 -11.77 1.73 28.53
C SER A 40 -12.05 1.15 27.12
N GLY A 41 -11.41 0.04 26.77
CA GLY A 41 -11.45 -0.58 25.43
C GLY A 41 -10.65 0.18 24.37
N ASP A 42 -10.49 -0.46 23.22
CA ASP A 42 -9.90 0.15 22.03
C ASP A 42 -10.77 1.34 21.54
N PRO A 43 -10.19 2.46 21.09
CA PRO A 43 -10.92 3.56 20.49
C PRO A 43 -11.88 3.12 19.36
N LEU A 44 -11.50 2.14 18.54
CA LEU A 44 -12.33 1.61 17.45
C LEU A 44 -13.70 1.09 17.92
N ARG A 45 -13.85 0.66 19.17
CA ARG A 45 -15.14 0.25 19.71
C ARG A 45 -16.16 1.38 19.76
N ARG A 46 -15.67 2.64 19.71
CA ARG A 46 -16.48 3.86 19.70
C ARG A 46 -16.57 4.50 18.31
N TRP A 47 -15.85 3.97 17.34
CA TRP A 47 -15.93 4.40 15.94
C TRP A 47 -16.88 3.48 15.19
N GLY A 48 -17.76 4.09 14.37
CA GLY A 48 -18.62 3.34 13.46
C GLY A 48 -17.81 2.64 12.36
N PRO A 49 -18.50 2.04 11.40
CA PRO A 49 -19.97 2.08 11.30
C PRO A 49 -20.66 1.22 12.36
N PHE A 50 -21.83 1.70 12.78
CA PHE A 50 -22.71 1.00 13.72
C PHE A 50 -24.02 0.59 13.07
N PRO A 51 -24.72 -0.45 13.57
CA PRO A 51 -26.09 -0.75 13.14
C PRO A 51 -27.05 0.40 13.50
N PRO A 52 -28.28 0.42 12.91
CA PRO A 52 -29.23 1.52 13.10
C PRO A 52 -29.66 1.81 14.54
N GLU A 53 -29.53 0.83 15.45
CA GLU A 53 -29.81 1.00 16.88
C GLU A 53 -28.84 1.97 17.58
N GLY A 54 -27.77 2.34 16.90
CA GLY A 54 -26.79 3.34 17.37
C GLY A 54 -25.51 2.75 17.97
N PRO A 55 -24.61 3.63 18.44
CA PRO A 55 -23.30 3.24 18.95
C PRO A 55 -23.37 2.29 20.15
N HIS A 56 -22.60 1.20 20.06
CA HIS A 56 -22.40 0.27 21.16
C HIS A 56 -20.99 -0.34 21.05
N PRO A 57 -20.24 -0.50 22.17
CA PRO A 57 -18.86 -0.99 22.14
C PRO A 57 -18.67 -2.38 21.50
N GLU A 58 -19.71 -3.21 21.52
CA GLU A 58 -19.72 -4.56 20.93
C GLU A 58 -20.27 -4.57 19.50
N ARG A 59 -20.56 -3.41 18.89
CA ARG A 59 -21.23 -3.33 17.58
C ARG A 59 -20.52 -2.41 16.60
N SER A 60 -19.23 -2.12 16.79
CA SER A 60 -18.43 -1.43 15.79
C SER A 60 -18.04 -2.40 14.66
N GLY A 61 -18.56 -2.16 13.46
CA GLY A 61 -18.26 -3.00 12.30
C GLY A 61 -16.78 -2.96 11.91
N LEU A 62 -16.12 -1.82 12.10
CA LEU A 62 -14.68 -1.69 11.83
C LEU A 62 -13.85 -2.43 12.87
N PHE A 63 -14.21 -2.38 14.15
CA PHE A 63 -13.54 -3.18 15.18
C PHE A 63 -13.66 -4.67 14.88
N GLU A 64 -14.87 -5.12 14.54
CA GLU A 64 -15.15 -6.52 14.19
C GLU A 64 -14.32 -6.97 12.97
N TYR A 65 -14.20 -6.13 11.95
CA TYR A 65 -13.39 -6.43 10.77
C TYR A 65 -11.90 -6.59 11.10
N LEU A 66 -11.33 -5.63 11.83
CA LEU A 66 -9.89 -5.57 12.11
C LEU A 66 -9.44 -6.57 13.17
N ASN A 67 -10.35 -7.01 14.04
CA ASN A 67 -10.01 -7.87 15.18
C ASN A 67 -10.62 -9.29 15.09
N ALA A 68 -11.22 -9.63 13.98
CA ALA A 68 -11.77 -10.95 13.72
C ALA A 68 -10.75 -12.07 13.98
N GLY A 69 -11.14 -13.09 14.75
CA GLY A 69 -10.33 -14.25 15.04
C GLY A 69 -9.22 -14.05 16.08
N LYS A 70 -9.05 -12.85 16.60
CA LYS A 70 -8.14 -12.58 17.72
C LYS A 70 -8.77 -13.00 19.05
N ARG A 71 -7.95 -13.22 20.07
CA ARG A 71 -8.38 -13.40 21.46
C ARG A 71 -8.15 -12.13 22.24
N GLY A 72 -9.11 -11.71 23.08
CA GLY A 72 -9.02 -10.49 23.86
C GLY A 72 -8.50 -10.74 25.28
N ALA A 73 -7.82 -9.76 25.84
CA ALA A 73 -7.51 -9.65 27.24
C ALA A 73 -7.67 -8.20 27.68
N THR A 74 -8.28 -7.96 28.84
CA THR A 74 -8.39 -6.61 29.41
C THR A 74 -7.36 -6.45 30.51
N VAL A 75 -6.49 -5.44 30.39
CA VAL A 75 -5.41 -5.18 31.33
C VAL A 75 -5.41 -3.72 31.74
N ASP A 76 -5.42 -3.47 33.04
CA ASP A 76 -5.23 -2.13 33.59
C ASP A 76 -3.73 -1.87 33.81
N PHE A 77 -3.13 -1.09 32.88
CA PHE A 77 -1.72 -0.72 32.93
C PHE A 77 -1.34 0.20 34.10
N ALA A 78 -2.31 0.76 34.83
CA ALA A 78 -2.06 1.53 36.03
C ALA A 78 -1.89 0.64 37.29
N GLN A 79 -2.19 -0.63 37.18
CA GLN A 79 -2.10 -1.61 38.25
C GLN A 79 -0.84 -2.48 38.10
N GLU A 80 -0.10 -2.72 39.14
CA GLU A 80 1.10 -3.58 39.10
C GLU A 80 0.78 -5.00 38.65
N GLY A 81 -0.35 -5.58 39.08
CA GLY A 81 -0.81 -6.88 38.62
C GLY A 81 -1.10 -6.94 37.11
N GLY A 82 -1.55 -5.84 36.52
CA GLY A 82 -1.72 -5.72 35.06
C GLY A 82 -0.38 -5.76 34.32
N LEU A 83 0.62 -5.06 34.81
CA LEU A 83 1.97 -5.08 34.24
C LEU A 83 2.64 -6.46 34.37
N GLU A 84 2.37 -7.21 35.41
CA GLU A 84 2.85 -8.59 35.59
C GLU A 84 2.24 -9.52 34.52
N VAL A 85 0.94 -9.40 34.24
CA VAL A 85 0.27 -10.15 33.16
C VAL A 85 0.89 -9.83 31.81
N VAL A 86 1.13 -8.55 31.50
CA VAL A 86 1.79 -8.14 30.23
C VAL A 86 3.20 -8.72 30.14
N ARG A 87 4.00 -8.68 31.20
CA ARG A 87 5.35 -9.30 31.21
C ARG A 87 5.29 -10.81 30.95
N GLU A 88 4.32 -11.51 31.57
CA GLU A 88 4.09 -12.92 31.31
C GLU A 88 3.76 -13.18 29.84
N MET A 89 2.86 -12.39 29.25
CA MET A 89 2.51 -12.49 27.83
C MET A 89 3.72 -12.24 26.93
N ILE A 90 4.54 -11.22 27.22
CA ILE A 90 5.79 -10.93 26.50
C ILE A 90 6.74 -12.14 26.55
N SER A 91 6.87 -12.80 27.72
CA SER A 91 7.76 -13.95 27.88
C SER A 91 7.38 -15.17 27.03
N GLN A 92 6.13 -15.23 26.57
CA GLN A 92 5.54 -16.34 25.82
C GLN A 92 5.29 -16.01 24.35
N ALA A 93 5.37 -14.73 23.95
CA ALA A 93 5.14 -14.27 22.59
C ALA A 93 6.36 -14.47 21.68
N ASP A 94 6.11 -14.59 20.39
CA ASP A 94 7.14 -14.54 19.34
C ASP A 94 7.23 -13.13 18.73
N VAL A 95 6.09 -12.40 18.69
CA VAL A 95 5.99 -11.06 18.15
C VAL A 95 5.17 -10.20 19.12
N LEU A 96 5.66 -9.00 19.39
CA LEU A 96 4.94 -7.91 20.03
C LEU A 96 4.68 -6.81 19.00
N VAL A 97 3.42 -6.36 18.89
CA VAL A 97 3.04 -5.19 18.06
C VAL A 97 2.51 -4.10 18.96
N GLU A 98 3.10 -2.90 18.90
CA GLU A 98 2.69 -1.71 19.66
C GLU A 98 2.71 -0.45 18.81
N ASP A 99 1.94 0.57 19.17
CA ASP A 99 1.78 1.82 18.42
C ASP A 99 2.08 3.10 19.24
N LEU A 100 2.84 2.96 20.32
CA LEU A 100 3.25 4.11 21.12
C LEU A 100 4.20 5.04 20.35
N PRO A 101 4.05 6.37 20.49
CA PRO A 101 4.99 7.35 19.96
C PRO A 101 6.43 7.11 20.40
N GLY A 102 7.42 7.56 19.62
CA GLY A 102 8.83 7.30 19.88
C GLY A 102 9.32 7.69 21.28
N GLY A 103 8.89 8.84 21.78
CA GLY A 103 9.23 9.37 23.11
C GLY A 103 8.25 9.02 24.24
N ALA A 104 7.26 8.13 24.01
CA ALA A 104 6.21 7.85 24.98
C ALA A 104 6.77 7.35 26.33
N PRO A 105 6.52 8.07 27.45
CA PRO A 105 6.96 7.65 28.77
C PRO A 105 6.28 6.33 29.22
N GLU A 106 5.10 6.03 28.71
CA GLU A 106 4.35 4.79 28.94
C GLU A 106 5.17 3.56 28.55
N ARG A 107 6.00 3.64 27.50
CA ARG A 107 6.84 2.50 27.06
C ARG A 107 7.70 1.96 28.20
N ARG A 108 8.37 2.84 28.97
CA ARG A 108 9.15 2.44 30.13
C ARG A 108 8.26 2.03 31.30
N ALA A 109 7.19 2.76 31.53
CA ALA A 109 6.25 2.47 32.61
C ALA A 109 5.58 1.10 32.46
N TRP A 110 5.33 0.67 31.23
CA TRP A 110 4.69 -0.62 30.91
C TRP A 110 5.71 -1.75 30.70
N GLY A 111 7.01 -1.47 30.80
CA GLY A 111 8.07 -2.47 30.60
C GLY A 111 8.27 -2.89 29.14
N LEU A 112 7.94 -2.02 28.21
CA LEU A 112 8.09 -2.21 26.75
C LEU A 112 9.39 -1.60 26.20
N ASP A 113 10.22 -1.03 27.08
CA ASP A 113 11.56 -0.53 26.68
C ASP A 113 12.50 -1.69 26.33
N ALA A 114 13.47 -1.40 25.44
CA ALA A 114 14.35 -2.42 24.87
C ALA A 114 15.11 -3.25 25.94
N GLU A 115 15.53 -2.60 27.05
CA GLU A 115 16.27 -3.27 28.15
C GLU A 115 15.37 -4.27 28.90
N THR A 116 14.15 -3.86 29.24
CA THR A 116 13.19 -4.72 29.94
C THR A 116 12.74 -5.87 29.05
N VAL A 117 12.40 -5.60 27.78
CA VAL A 117 12.02 -6.63 26.82
C VAL A 117 13.14 -7.65 26.62
N ALA A 118 14.39 -7.19 26.43
CA ALA A 118 15.54 -8.10 26.26
C ALA A 118 15.78 -9.01 27.47
N ARG A 119 15.47 -8.54 28.67
CA ARG A 119 15.58 -9.32 29.91
C ARG A 119 14.49 -10.36 30.02
N VAL A 120 13.27 -10.04 29.56
CA VAL A 120 12.09 -10.91 29.65
C VAL A 120 12.06 -11.96 28.55
N ASN A 121 12.32 -11.53 27.31
CA ASN A 121 12.31 -12.40 26.13
C ASN A 121 13.34 -11.92 25.08
N PRO A 122 14.56 -12.46 25.09
CA PRO A 122 15.60 -12.06 24.16
C PRO A 122 15.35 -12.48 22.70
N ASP A 123 14.41 -13.39 22.46
CA ASP A 123 14.10 -13.91 21.12
C ASP A 123 12.84 -13.22 20.49
N LEU A 124 12.31 -12.20 21.16
CA LEU A 124 11.11 -11.50 20.73
C LEU A 124 11.37 -10.63 19.50
N VAL A 125 10.45 -10.64 18.54
CA VAL A 125 10.33 -9.60 17.53
C VAL A 125 9.42 -8.50 18.06
N VAL A 126 9.90 -7.25 18.06
CA VAL A 126 9.14 -6.08 18.51
C VAL A 126 8.83 -5.16 17.33
N VAL A 127 7.57 -5.03 16.96
CA VAL A 127 7.09 -4.14 15.88
C VAL A 127 6.52 -2.88 16.52
N ARG A 128 7.15 -1.74 16.25
CA ARG A 128 6.75 -0.42 16.74
C ARG A 128 6.23 0.41 15.57
N ILE A 129 4.96 0.75 15.60
CA ILE A 129 4.32 1.57 14.55
C ILE A 129 4.11 2.96 15.11
N SER A 130 4.63 3.98 14.42
CA SER A 130 4.41 5.37 14.83
C SER A 130 4.40 6.31 13.62
N SER A 131 3.89 7.52 13.80
CA SER A 131 3.70 8.48 12.70
C SER A 131 5.00 8.75 11.95
N PHE A 132 6.10 9.03 12.66
CA PHE A 132 7.38 9.40 12.06
C PHE A 132 8.53 8.43 12.40
N GLY A 133 8.24 7.28 13.00
CA GLY A 133 9.25 6.35 13.50
C GLY A 133 9.74 6.72 14.91
N GLN A 134 10.62 5.88 15.47
CA GLN A 134 11.09 5.99 16.86
C GLN A 134 12.24 6.97 17.03
N GLU A 135 12.83 7.47 15.94
CA GLU A 135 13.98 8.35 15.90
C GLU A 135 13.76 9.56 14.99
N GLY A 136 14.62 10.58 15.13
CA GLY A 136 14.59 11.79 14.33
C GLY A 136 13.82 12.96 14.96
N PRO A 137 13.88 14.17 14.36
CA PRO A 137 13.32 15.39 14.94
C PRO A 137 11.78 15.39 15.07
N LEU A 138 11.06 14.57 14.29
CA LEU A 138 9.60 14.54 14.32
C LEU A 138 9.01 13.34 15.11
N ARG A 139 9.85 12.53 15.79
CA ARG A 139 9.40 11.28 16.45
C ARG A 139 8.26 11.49 17.47
N ASP A 140 8.22 12.64 18.13
CA ASP A 140 7.23 12.98 19.18
C ASP A 140 6.11 13.88 18.66
N ARG A 141 6.08 14.12 17.33
CA ARG A 141 5.13 15.04 16.74
C ARG A 141 3.73 14.43 16.67
N VAL A 142 2.77 15.20 17.19
CA VAL A 142 1.35 14.80 17.16
C VAL A 142 0.81 14.96 15.75
N THR A 143 0.12 13.93 15.26
CA THR A 143 -0.46 13.90 13.91
C THR A 143 -1.89 13.37 13.91
N THR A 144 -2.54 13.55 12.77
CA THR A 144 -3.77 12.87 12.37
C THR A 144 -3.58 12.27 10.98
N PRO A 145 -4.47 11.40 10.49
CA PRO A 145 -4.38 10.90 9.12
C PRO A 145 -4.28 12.00 8.06
N LEU A 146 -4.99 13.13 8.24
CA LEU A 146 -4.92 14.28 7.34
C LEU A 146 -3.52 14.94 7.36
N THR A 147 -3.00 15.26 8.53
CA THR A 147 -1.70 15.93 8.65
C THR A 147 -0.56 15.03 8.22
N LEU A 148 -0.66 13.72 8.45
CA LEU A 148 0.31 12.74 7.97
C LEU A 148 0.33 12.64 6.43
N GLN A 149 -0.84 12.66 5.79
CA GLN A 149 -0.95 12.72 4.32
C GLN A 149 -0.38 14.03 3.77
N ALA A 150 -0.57 15.16 4.47
CA ALA A 150 0.02 16.43 4.10
C ALA A 150 1.56 16.36 4.13
N ALA A 151 2.13 15.88 5.25
CA ALA A 151 3.57 15.69 5.40
C ALA A 151 4.18 14.77 4.34
N ALA A 152 3.43 13.75 3.88
CA ALA A 152 3.89 12.77 2.89
C ALA A 152 3.58 13.14 1.42
N GLY A 153 2.99 14.31 1.16
CA GLY A 153 2.65 14.74 -0.20
C GLY A 153 1.50 13.96 -0.86
N TRP A 154 0.63 13.34 -0.06
CA TRP A 154 -0.55 12.59 -0.56
C TRP A 154 -1.77 13.49 -0.79
N ILE A 155 -1.77 14.68 -0.25
CA ILE A 155 -2.83 15.68 -0.48
C ILE A 155 -2.53 16.43 -1.77
N ASN A 156 -3.45 16.35 -2.73
CA ASN A 156 -3.24 16.87 -4.07
C ASN A 156 -4.38 17.76 -4.54
N VAL A 157 -4.06 18.74 -5.39
CA VAL A 157 -5.06 19.55 -6.10
C VAL A 157 -5.81 18.64 -7.08
N ARG A 158 -7.12 18.54 -6.91
CA ARG A 158 -8.01 17.75 -7.79
C ARG A 158 -8.78 18.65 -8.76
N GLU A 159 -9.21 19.81 -8.28
CA GLU A 159 -9.90 20.82 -9.06
C GLU A 159 -9.19 22.18 -8.89
N PRO A 160 -8.94 22.90 -9.98
CA PRO A 160 -8.35 24.25 -9.91
C PRO A 160 -9.19 25.18 -9.02
N GLY A 161 -8.53 25.94 -8.14
CA GLY A 161 -9.18 26.91 -7.27
C GLY A 161 -9.84 26.35 -6.02
N ARG A 162 -9.83 25.03 -5.81
CA ARG A 162 -10.28 24.37 -4.58
C ARG A 162 -9.12 23.91 -3.71
N ALA A 163 -9.37 23.73 -2.41
CA ALA A 163 -8.36 23.19 -1.49
C ALA A 163 -7.90 21.79 -1.93
N PRO A 164 -6.59 21.46 -1.87
CA PRO A 164 -6.11 20.11 -2.14
C PRO A 164 -6.79 19.05 -1.26
N LEU A 165 -6.98 17.83 -1.79
CA LEU A 165 -7.73 16.76 -1.15
C LEU A 165 -6.87 15.63 -0.67
N GLN A 166 -7.20 15.09 0.52
CA GLN A 166 -6.68 13.82 1.04
C GLN A 166 -7.24 12.60 0.29
N ALA A 167 -6.55 11.46 0.41
CA ALA A 167 -7.14 10.16 0.11
C ALA A 167 -8.15 9.77 1.19
N GLY A 168 -9.31 9.29 0.77
CA GLY A 168 -10.38 8.85 1.69
C GLY A 168 -10.13 7.45 2.29
N ALA A 169 -11.12 6.94 3.03
CA ALA A 169 -11.18 5.57 3.59
C ALA A 169 -10.01 5.17 4.50
N ARG A 170 -9.27 6.13 5.06
CA ARG A 170 -8.16 5.90 6.02
C ARG A 170 -7.06 4.97 5.47
N ILE A 171 -6.88 4.92 4.18
CA ILE A 171 -5.91 4.08 3.46
C ILE A 171 -4.48 4.16 4.04
N PRO A 172 -3.97 5.34 4.48
CA PRO A 172 -2.62 5.44 5.04
C PRO A 172 -2.34 4.50 6.21
N GLU A 173 -3.31 4.31 7.10
CA GLU A 173 -3.14 3.43 8.26
C GLU A 173 -3.12 1.95 7.85
N TYR A 174 -3.93 1.56 6.87
CA TYR A 174 -3.89 0.21 6.29
C TYR A 174 -2.55 -0.07 5.61
N ILE A 175 -2.00 0.91 4.88
CA ILE A 175 -0.67 0.80 4.26
C ILE A 175 0.39 0.53 5.32
N ALA A 176 0.42 1.32 6.39
CA ALA A 176 1.39 1.14 7.47
C ALA A 176 1.24 -0.23 8.15
N GLY A 177 0.00 -0.71 8.37
CA GLY A 177 -0.28 -2.04 8.89
C GLY A 177 0.22 -3.17 7.98
N GLY A 178 0.08 -3.03 6.66
CA GLY A 178 0.65 -3.96 5.68
C GLY A 178 2.17 -4.04 5.76
N TYR A 179 2.86 -2.89 5.80
CA TYR A 179 4.32 -2.86 5.97
C TYR A 179 4.78 -3.37 7.34
N ALA A 180 4.01 -3.14 8.39
CA ALA A 180 4.29 -3.68 9.70
C ALA A 180 4.24 -5.21 9.72
N ALA A 181 3.24 -5.82 9.06
CA ALA A 181 3.17 -7.27 8.89
C ALA A 181 4.33 -7.82 8.07
N LEU A 182 4.71 -7.12 6.98
CA LEU A 182 5.87 -7.46 6.16
C LEU A 182 7.18 -7.39 6.96
N GLY A 183 7.37 -6.32 7.73
CA GLY A 183 8.52 -6.14 8.62
C GLY A 183 8.58 -7.21 9.71
N ALA A 184 7.44 -7.54 10.34
CA ALA A 184 7.34 -8.59 11.36
C ALA A 184 7.79 -9.95 10.83
N LEU A 185 7.30 -10.37 9.65
CA LEU A 185 7.67 -11.66 9.05
C LEU A 185 9.14 -11.70 8.60
N THR A 186 9.69 -10.58 8.15
CA THR A 186 11.11 -10.47 7.83
C THR A 186 11.98 -10.56 9.08
N ALA A 187 11.58 -9.85 10.15
CA ALA A 187 12.29 -9.88 11.42
C ALA A 187 12.23 -11.26 12.08
N LEU A 188 11.15 -12.01 11.92
CA LEU A 188 11.04 -13.39 12.39
C LEU A 188 12.11 -14.32 11.79
N ARG A 189 12.51 -14.10 10.53
CA ARG A 189 13.63 -14.85 9.93
C ARG A 189 14.96 -14.46 10.57
N ILE A 190 15.15 -13.17 10.90
CA ILE A 190 16.37 -12.68 11.57
C ILE A 190 16.44 -13.17 13.02
N ALA A 191 15.33 -13.15 13.75
CA ALA A 191 15.26 -13.58 15.15
C ALA A 191 15.59 -15.06 15.35
N THR A 192 15.55 -15.86 14.28
CA THR A 192 15.95 -17.25 14.33
C THR A 192 17.47 -17.44 14.22
N ALA A 193 18.23 -16.39 13.88
CA ALA A 193 19.68 -16.40 14.03
C ALA A 193 20.08 -16.31 15.50
N GLU A 194 21.26 -16.76 15.88
CA GLU A 194 21.79 -16.74 17.25
C GLU A 194 22.10 -15.28 17.72
N THR A 195 21.11 -14.38 17.68
CA THR A 195 21.32 -12.99 18.06
C THR A 195 21.27 -12.75 19.57
N HIS A 196 20.55 -13.60 20.32
CA HIS A 196 20.29 -13.50 21.76
C HIS A 196 19.86 -12.09 22.23
N ARG A 197 19.19 -11.36 21.35
CA ARG A 197 18.60 -10.04 21.63
C ARG A 197 17.36 -9.86 20.76
N PRO A 198 16.37 -9.09 21.26
CA PRO A 198 15.16 -8.81 20.48
C PRO A 198 15.49 -8.21 19.12
N VAL A 199 14.67 -8.55 18.11
CA VAL A 199 14.72 -7.91 16.80
C VAL A 199 13.65 -6.85 16.76
N GLU A 200 14.05 -5.59 16.64
CA GLU A 200 13.12 -4.46 16.58
C GLU A 200 12.82 -4.07 15.13
N VAL A 201 11.56 -3.81 14.83
CA VAL A 201 11.05 -3.27 13.57
C VAL A 201 10.41 -1.92 13.86
N ASP A 202 11.09 -0.84 13.50
CA ASP A 202 10.63 0.54 13.66
C ASP A 202 9.94 0.99 12.36
N VAL A 203 8.60 0.95 12.35
CA VAL A 203 7.75 1.30 11.20
C VAL A 203 7.33 2.77 11.30
N SER A 204 7.65 3.55 10.28
CA SER A 204 7.19 4.92 10.13
C SER A 204 6.00 4.98 9.16
N MET A 205 4.83 5.43 9.63
CA MET A 205 3.67 5.64 8.77
C MET A 205 3.96 6.69 7.68
N PHE A 206 4.71 7.72 8.01
CA PHE A 206 5.16 8.74 7.06
C PHE A 206 5.99 8.14 5.92
N GLU A 207 7.01 7.35 6.26
CA GLU A 207 7.84 6.65 5.27
C GLU A 207 7.01 5.62 4.47
N SER A 208 6.01 4.99 5.10
CA SER A 208 5.10 4.05 4.42
C SER A 208 4.37 4.68 3.24
N LEU A 209 3.90 5.92 3.41
CA LEU A 209 3.27 6.67 2.34
C LEU A 209 4.26 7.01 1.21
N LEU A 210 5.47 7.44 1.55
CA LEU A 210 6.51 7.78 0.57
C LEU A 210 7.02 6.55 -0.20
N SER A 211 7.16 5.41 0.47
CA SER A 211 7.58 4.15 -0.17
C SER A 211 6.50 3.59 -1.09
N THR A 212 5.23 3.79 -0.75
CA THR A 212 4.09 3.34 -1.57
C THR A 212 3.98 4.15 -2.87
N LEU A 213 4.27 5.45 -2.84
CA LEU A 213 4.28 6.32 -4.01
C LEU A 213 5.66 6.95 -4.23
N PRO A 214 6.68 6.19 -4.64
CA PRO A 214 8.03 6.73 -4.84
C PRO A 214 8.16 7.59 -6.11
N TYR A 215 7.29 7.40 -7.09
CA TYR A 215 7.44 8.02 -8.40
C TYR A 215 7.31 9.55 -8.40
N PRO A 216 6.50 10.24 -7.56
CA PRO A 216 6.44 11.71 -7.60
C PRO A 216 7.81 12.35 -7.33
N MET A 217 8.55 11.85 -6.33
CA MET A 217 9.89 12.37 -6.02
C MET A 217 10.92 12.04 -7.10
N LEU A 218 10.87 10.81 -7.65
CA LEU A 218 11.78 10.40 -8.74
C LEU A 218 11.53 11.21 -10.01
N MET A 219 10.26 11.46 -10.34
CA MET A 219 9.85 12.33 -11.46
C MET A 219 10.28 13.77 -11.24
N ALA A 220 10.05 14.33 -10.05
CA ALA A 220 10.46 15.70 -9.74
C ALA A 220 11.99 15.88 -9.83
N ALA A 221 12.77 14.92 -9.33
CA ALA A 221 14.21 14.91 -9.48
C ALA A 221 14.65 14.87 -10.96
N ARG A 222 14.00 14.04 -11.78
CA ARG A 222 14.26 13.96 -13.21
C ARG A 222 13.92 15.26 -13.93
N LEU A 223 12.76 15.85 -13.66
CA LEU A 223 12.34 17.13 -14.24
C LEU A 223 13.28 18.26 -13.86
N LYS A 224 13.68 18.32 -12.59
CA LYS A 224 14.67 19.31 -12.09
C LYS A 224 16.00 19.21 -12.83
N ASN A 225 16.50 18.00 -13.03
CA ASN A 225 17.75 17.75 -13.77
C ASN A 225 17.65 18.17 -15.24
N LEU A 226 16.44 18.16 -15.82
CA LEU A 226 16.17 18.62 -17.19
C LEU A 226 15.85 20.12 -17.28
N GLY A 227 15.82 20.84 -16.15
CA GLY A 227 15.42 22.25 -16.10
C GLY A 227 13.93 22.47 -16.39
N LEU A 228 13.09 21.45 -16.20
CA LEU A 228 11.65 21.49 -16.44
C LEU A 228 10.90 21.77 -15.12
N PRO A 229 9.66 22.33 -15.17
CA PRO A 229 8.83 22.51 -13.99
C PRO A 229 8.54 21.18 -13.28
N THR A 230 8.80 21.12 -11.97
CA THR A 230 8.66 19.90 -11.16
C THR A 230 7.23 19.63 -10.69
N ASN A 231 6.34 20.62 -10.82
CA ASN A 231 4.93 20.57 -10.41
C ASN A 231 3.96 20.38 -11.58
N SER A 232 4.42 19.83 -12.69
CA SER A 232 3.56 19.54 -13.84
C SER A 232 2.40 18.61 -13.45
N LYS A 233 1.18 19.09 -13.64
CA LYS A 233 -0.07 18.38 -13.35
C LYS A 233 -0.60 17.68 -14.60
N ALA A 234 0.10 16.65 -15.09
CA ALA A 234 -0.47 15.81 -16.13
C ALA A 234 -1.67 15.03 -15.56
N ALA A 235 -2.85 15.24 -16.15
CA ALA A 235 -4.04 14.51 -15.74
C ALA A 235 -4.10 13.14 -16.44
N PRO A 236 -4.58 12.08 -15.76
CA PRO A 236 -4.86 10.81 -16.43
C PRO A 236 -5.82 11.03 -17.59
N MET A 237 -5.61 10.30 -18.68
CA MET A 237 -6.47 10.33 -19.87
C MET A 237 -7.48 9.17 -19.78
N LEU A 238 -8.66 9.35 -20.07
CA LEU A 238 -9.71 10.24 -19.77
C LEU A 238 -9.85 10.53 -18.27
N GLY A 239 -9.48 9.57 -17.42
CA GLY A 239 -9.71 9.57 -16.00
C GLY A 239 -11.14 9.12 -15.65
N ILE A 240 -11.74 9.74 -14.66
CA ILE A 240 -13.13 9.46 -14.25
C ILE A 240 -14.05 10.37 -15.03
N VAL A 241 -15.03 9.78 -15.75
CA VAL A 241 -15.99 10.48 -16.60
C VAL A 241 -17.42 10.05 -16.29
N ARG A 242 -18.40 10.90 -16.64
CA ARG A 242 -19.83 10.61 -16.43
C ARG A 242 -20.35 9.69 -17.54
N ALA A 243 -21.12 8.68 -17.16
CA ALA A 243 -21.96 7.84 -18.02
C ALA A 243 -23.44 8.12 -17.77
N ALA A 244 -24.35 7.45 -18.44
CA ALA A 244 -25.79 7.65 -18.29
C ALA A 244 -26.29 7.47 -16.84
N ASP A 245 -25.78 6.47 -16.15
CA ASP A 245 -26.27 5.99 -14.84
C ASP A 245 -25.23 6.05 -13.72
N GLY A 246 -24.00 6.56 -13.99
CA GLY A 246 -22.96 6.60 -12.96
C GLY A 246 -21.64 7.19 -13.43
N TRP A 247 -20.57 6.78 -12.79
CA TRP A 247 -19.20 7.17 -13.10
C TRP A 247 -18.40 5.97 -13.59
N ILE A 248 -17.56 6.18 -14.59
CA ILE A 248 -16.64 5.19 -15.13
C ILE A 248 -15.22 5.74 -15.17
N GLY A 249 -14.24 4.92 -14.88
CA GLY A 249 -12.83 5.24 -15.11
C GLY A 249 -12.34 4.62 -16.41
N ILE A 250 -11.83 5.45 -17.32
CA ILE A 250 -11.19 5.02 -18.59
C ILE A 250 -9.76 5.53 -18.55
N ASN A 251 -8.75 4.63 -18.59
CA ASN A 251 -7.37 4.97 -18.29
C ASN A 251 -6.41 4.61 -19.44
N CYS A 252 -6.05 5.60 -20.26
CA CYS A 252 -5.11 5.43 -21.36
C CYS A 252 -3.68 5.71 -20.91
N LEU A 253 -2.85 4.68 -20.80
CA LEU A 253 -1.43 4.81 -20.46
C LEU A 253 -0.50 4.65 -21.68
N THR A 254 -1.02 4.17 -22.81
CA THR A 254 -0.26 3.99 -24.03
C THR A 254 -0.89 4.78 -25.18
N GLY A 255 -0.07 5.11 -26.23
CA GLY A 255 -0.59 5.75 -27.43
C GLY A 255 -1.66 4.90 -28.12
N GLN A 256 -1.54 3.57 -28.10
CA GLN A 256 -2.56 2.68 -28.67
C GLN A 256 -3.90 2.79 -27.93
N HIS A 257 -3.90 2.78 -26.60
CA HIS A 257 -5.15 2.99 -25.83
C HIS A 257 -5.81 4.31 -26.17
N TRP A 258 -5.01 5.35 -26.43
CA TRP A 258 -5.54 6.64 -26.83
C TRP A 258 -6.22 6.59 -28.19
N LEU A 259 -5.57 5.99 -29.18
CA LEU A 259 -6.15 5.81 -30.52
C LEU A 259 -7.44 4.99 -30.47
N ASP A 260 -7.46 3.93 -29.67
CA ASP A 260 -8.63 3.07 -29.47
C ASP A 260 -9.79 3.84 -28.82
N VAL A 261 -9.49 4.71 -27.83
CA VAL A 261 -10.51 5.60 -27.22
C VAL A 261 -11.04 6.61 -28.24
N CYS A 262 -10.17 7.27 -29.00
CA CYS A 262 -10.61 8.20 -30.04
C CYS A 262 -11.53 7.51 -31.08
N ALA A 263 -11.21 6.27 -31.46
CA ALA A 263 -12.05 5.47 -32.33
C ALA A 263 -13.39 5.10 -31.66
N MET A 264 -13.37 4.71 -30.38
CA MET A 264 -14.56 4.35 -29.59
C MET A 264 -15.57 5.50 -29.51
N VAL A 265 -15.08 6.71 -29.22
CA VAL A 265 -15.94 7.90 -29.09
C VAL A 265 -16.21 8.61 -30.43
N GLY A 266 -15.70 8.09 -31.55
CA GLY A 266 -15.91 8.64 -32.88
C GLY A 266 -15.15 9.95 -33.19
N LEU A 267 -14.02 10.15 -32.56
CA LEU A 267 -13.18 11.37 -32.68
C LEU A 267 -11.75 11.03 -33.12
N PRO A 268 -11.54 10.33 -34.26
CA PRO A 268 -10.21 9.89 -34.68
C PRO A 268 -9.25 11.04 -34.96
N GLU A 269 -9.76 12.26 -35.26
CA GLU A 269 -8.97 13.46 -35.49
C GLU A 269 -8.12 13.90 -34.31
N PHE A 270 -8.45 13.44 -33.05
CA PHE A 270 -7.68 13.74 -31.87
C PHE A 270 -6.55 12.71 -31.62
N GLY A 271 -6.34 11.73 -32.49
CA GLY A 271 -5.35 10.66 -32.29
C GLY A 271 -3.93 11.17 -32.00
N ASP A 272 -3.50 12.21 -32.70
CA ASP A 272 -2.16 12.81 -32.56
C ASP A 272 -2.08 13.86 -31.41
N HIS A 273 -3.19 14.16 -30.73
CA HIS A 273 -3.29 15.23 -29.73
C HIS A 273 -3.10 14.74 -28.29
N GLN A 274 -2.68 13.50 -28.09
CA GLN A 274 -2.58 12.87 -26.76
C GLN A 274 -1.87 13.73 -25.72
N LEU A 275 -0.67 14.24 -26.07
CA LEU A 275 0.13 15.03 -25.14
C LEU A 275 -0.54 16.37 -24.77
N ALA A 276 -1.09 17.07 -25.77
CA ALA A 276 -1.77 18.35 -25.56
C ALA A 276 -2.98 18.19 -24.62
N ILE A 277 -3.78 17.13 -24.83
CA ILE A 277 -4.93 16.82 -23.99
C ILE A 277 -4.50 16.41 -22.58
N MET A 278 -3.40 15.66 -22.42
CA MET A 278 -2.84 15.31 -21.09
C MET A 278 -2.39 16.53 -20.29
N LEU A 279 -1.80 17.51 -20.97
CA LEU A 279 -1.31 18.74 -20.32
C LEU A 279 -2.43 19.73 -19.99
N GLY A 280 -3.64 19.54 -20.52
CA GLY A 280 -4.80 20.41 -20.29
C GLY A 280 -4.89 21.55 -21.30
N GLY A 281 -5.89 22.39 -21.17
CA GLY A 281 -6.14 23.54 -22.03
C GLY A 281 -7.24 23.32 -23.07
N PRO A 282 -7.34 24.23 -24.10
CA PRO A 282 -8.49 24.27 -25.01
C PRO A 282 -8.75 22.98 -25.78
N GLU A 283 -7.71 22.26 -26.19
CA GLU A 283 -7.85 20.98 -26.92
C GLU A 283 -8.50 19.90 -26.04
N ARG A 284 -8.14 19.88 -24.75
CA ARG A 284 -8.77 18.99 -23.79
C ARG A 284 -10.25 19.30 -23.62
N ASP A 285 -10.57 20.59 -23.45
CA ASP A 285 -11.96 21.03 -23.28
C ASP A 285 -12.80 20.71 -24.53
N GLU A 286 -12.23 20.90 -25.73
CA GLU A 286 -12.88 20.57 -27.00
C GLU A 286 -13.13 19.06 -27.12
N PHE A 287 -12.10 18.24 -26.81
CA PHE A 287 -12.26 16.78 -26.85
C PHE A 287 -13.39 16.31 -25.92
N PHE A 288 -13.37 16.75 -24.65
CA PHE A 288 -14.40 16.33 -23.69
C PHE A 288 -15.78 16.84 -24.07
N ALA A 289 -15.92 18.06 -24.59
CA ALA A 289 -17.21 18.58 -25.07
C ALA A 289 -17.82 17.73 -26.18
N LYS A 290 -16.96 17.15 -27.05
CA LYS A 290 -17.40 16.28 -28.15
C LYS A 290 -17.61 14.82 -27.70
N ALA A 291 -16.80 14.30 -26.77
CA ALA A 291 -16.87 12.91 -26.33
C ALA A 291 -17.99 12.67 -25.31
N GLN A 292 -18.30 13.66 -24.46
CA GLN A 292 -19.25 13.53 -23.35
C GLN A 292 -20.66 13.06 -23.77
N PRO A 293 -21.27 13.54 -24.88
CA PRO A 293 -22.57 13.04 -25.33
C PRO A 293 -22.60 11.55 -25.65
N PHE A 294 -21.49 11.01 -26.20
CA PHE A 294 -21.37 9.57 -26.44
C PHE A 294 -21.29 8.81 -25.12
N LEU A 295 -20.45 9.25 -24.20
CA LEU A 295 -20.26 8.61 -22.89
C LEU A 295 -21.57 8.60 -22.09
N GLU A 296 -22.31 9.69 -22.08
CA GLU A 296 -23.62 9.80 -21.38
C GLU A 296 -24.76 9.09 -22.08
N SER A 297 -24.58 8.62 -23.32
CA SER A 297 -25.60 7.83 -24.04
C SER A 297 -25.61 6.35 -23.64
N MET A 298 -24.61 5.87 -22.90
CA MET A 298 -24.46 4.47 -22.54
C MET A 298 -24.40 4.29 -21.01
N SER A 299 -24.86 3.12 -20.53
CA SER A 299 -24.69 2.74 -19.13
C SER A 299 -23.22 2.50 -18.78
N VAL A 300 -22.87 2.58 -17.49
CA VAL A 300 -21.54 2.20 -17.00
C VAL A 300 -21.17 0.78 -17.41
N ALA A 301 -22.11 -0.17 -17.29
CA ALA A 301 -21.89 -1.56 -17.66
C ALA A 301 -21.57 -1.73 -19.15
N ASP A 302 -22.35 -1.12 -20.04
CA ASP A 302 -22.13 -1.20 -21.49
C ASP A 302 -20.80 -0.54 -21.91
N LEU A 303 -20.45 0.61 -21.31
CA LEU A 303 -19.17 1.28 -21.56
C LEU A 303 -17.99 0.45 -21.10
N VAL A 304 -18.09 -0.23 -19.95
CA VAL A 304 -17.03 -1.13 -19.47
C VAL A 304 -16.85 -2.30 -20.43
N GLU A 305 -17.94 -2.95 -20.84
CA GLU A 305 -17.88 -4.07 -21.79
C GLU A 305 -17.29 -3.63 -23.15
N LEU A 306 -17.75 -2.53 -23.71
CA LEU A 306 -17.23 -1.98 -24.96
C LEU A 306 -15.74 -1.67 -24.86
N SER A 307 -15.34 -0.98 -23.81
CA SER A 307 -13.93 -0.62 -23.59
C SER A 307 -13.06 -1.86 -23.44
N GLN A 308 -13.47 -2.83 -22.65
CA GLN A 308 -12.74 -4.08 -22.44
C GLN A 308 -12.67 -4.95 -23.70
N ALA A 309 -13.72 -4.96 -24.53
CA ALA A 309 -13.71 -5.63 -25.83
C ALA A 309 -12.66 -5.01 -26.79
N MET A 310 -12.44 -3.69 -26.67
CA MET A 310 -11.41 -2.97 -27.42
C MET A 310 -10.04 -2.97 -26.70
N ARG A 311 -9.89 -3.70 -25.59
CA ARG A 311 -8.68 -3.74 -24.76
C ARG A 311 -8.29 -2.36 -24.17
N ILE A 312 -9.25 -1.47 -24.01
CA ILE A 312 -9.10 -0.21 -23.31
C ILE A 312 -9.32 -0.45 -21.81
N PRO A 313 -8.36 -0.09 -20.94
CA PRO A 313 -8.51 -0.25 -19.50
C PRO A 313 -9.62 0.63 -18.94
N ALA A 314 -10.74 0.03 -18.58
CA ALA A 314 -11.90 0.69 -18.02
C ALA A 314 -12.51 -0.11 -16.87
N ALA A 315 -13.06 0.59 -15.89
CA ALA A 315 -13.72 0.00 -14.73
C ALA A 315 -14.83 0.90 -14.18
N PRO A 316 -15.89 0.34 -13.56
CA PRO A 316 -16.89 1.14 -12.85
C PRO A 316 -16.26 1.81 -11.63
N ILE A 317 -16.80 2.93 -11.21
CA ILE A 317 -16.50 3.49 -9.89
C ILE A 317 -17.47 2.86 -8.90
N THR A 318 -16.98 1.95 -8.06
CA THR A 318 -17.83 1.28 -7.07
C THR A 318 -17.77 2.00 -5.72
N ASP A 319 -18.90 2.04 -5.04
CA ASP A 319 -19.07 2.52 -3.67
C ASP A 319 -19.55 1.38 -2.74
N GLY A 320 -19.97 1.70 -1.52
CA GLY A 320 -20.40 0.70 -0.55
C GLY A 320 -21.58 -0.18 -0.99
N ASP A 321 -22.45 0.30 -1.88
CA ASP A 321 -23.56 -0.42 -2.48
C ASP A 321 -23.11 -1.21 -3.72
N THR A 322 -22.64 -0.47 -4.71
CA THR A 322 -22.39 -1.02 -6.06
C THR A 322 -21.26 -2.05 -6.08
N ILE A 323 -20.34 -2.01 -5.14
CA ILE A 323 -19.26 -3.00 -5.00
C ILE A 323 -19.82 -4.39 -4.64
N LEU A 324 -20.86 -4.46 -3.81
CA LEU A 324 -21.49 -5.72 -3.42
C LEU A 324 -22.25 -6.37 -4.58
N GLY A 325 -22.80 -5.56 -5.49
CA GLY A 325 -23.44 -6.00 -6.72
C GLY A 325 -22.47 -6.31 -7.88
N CYS A 326 -21.18 -6.05 -7.72
CA CYS A 326 -20.19 -6.27 -8.77
C CYS A 326 -20.02 -7.77 -9.07
N PRO A 327 -20.26 -8.23 -10.32
CA PRO A 327 -20.29 -9.65 -10.66
C PRO A 327 -18.95 -10.35 -10.41
N GLN A 328 -17.83 -9.64 -10.52
CA GLN A 328 -16.51 -10.21 -10.26
C GLN A 328 -16.33 -10.57 -8.79
N TYR A 329 -16.69 -9.70 -7.86
CA TYR A 329 -16.59 -10.00 -6.43
C TYR A 329 -17.60 -11.06 -6.00
N ALA A 330 -18.82 -11.03 -6.57
CA ALA A 330 -19.89 -11.97 -6.25
C ALA A 330 -19.52 -13.41 -6.65
N GLU A 331 -19.04 -13.63 -7.89
CA GLU A 331 -18.61 -14.95 -8.37
C GLU A 331 -17.43 -15.48 -7.56
N ARG A 332 -16.51 -14.60 -7.16
CA ARG A 332 -15.34 -14.98 -6.38
C ARG A 332 -15.63 -15.16 -4.88
N GLY A 333 -16.81 -14.78 -4.41
CA GLY A 333 -17.20 -14.88 -3.00
C GLY A 333 -16.29 -14.07 -2.08
N PHE A 334 -15.78 -12.92 -2.55
CA PHE A 334 -14.79 -12.14 -1.80
C PHE A 334 -15.37 -11.46 -0.55
N PHE A 335 -16.58 -10.91 -0.69
CA PHE A 335 -17.28 -10.35 0.46
C PHE A 335 -17.95 -11.47 1.25
N VAL A 336 -17.72 -11.46 2.56
CA VAL A 336 -18.18 -12.52 3.47
C VAL A 336 -19.12 -11.95 4.54
N GLU A 337 -20.13 -12.76 4.91
CA GLU A 337 -20.99 -12.41 6.04
C GLU A 337 -20.23 -12.61 7.35
N ALA A 338 -20.19 -11.58 8.18
CA ALA A 338 -19.79 -11.66 9.57
C ALA A 338 -21.06 -11.70 10.44
N ALA A 339 -21.16 -12.72 11.27
CA ALA A 339 -22.28 -12.90 12.18
C ALA A 339 -21.80 -12.99 13.60
N THR A 340 -22.46 -12.23 14.50
CA THR A 340 -22.41 -12.44 15.93
C THR A 340 -23.77 -12.94 16.39
N ASP A 341 -23.95 -13.23 17.67
CA ASP A 341 -25.25 -13.68 18.22
C ASP A 341 -26.35 -12.62 18.06
N THR A 342 -25.98 -11.36 17.85
CA THR A 342 -26.91 -10.22 17.93
C THR A 342 -27.03 -9.39 16.66
N TRP A 343 -26.09 -9.51 15.69
CA TRP A 343 -26.11 -8.71 14.45
C TRP A 343 -25.29 -9.35 13.34
N ARG A 344 -25.57 -8.95 12.11
CA ARG A 344 -24.90 -9.46 10.90
C ARG A 344 -24.57 -8.31 9.97
N PHE A 345 -23.47 -8.43 9.24
CA PHE A 345 -23.07 -7.50 8.21
C PHE A 345 -22.11 -8.15 7.21
N THR A 346 -21.94 -7.54 6.06
CA THR A 346 -20.98 -7.97 5.03
C THR A 346 -19.69 -7.19 5.15
N ARG A 347 -18.57 -7.89 5.01
CA ARG A 347 -17.22 -7.32 5.05
C ARG A 347 -16.29 -7.96 4.03
N PRO A 348 -15.14 -7.32 3.68
CA PRO A 348 -14.13 -7.96 2.87
C PRO A 348 -13.58 -9.25 3.51
N GLY A 349 -13.26 -10.23 2.67
CA GLY A 349 -12.49 -11.42 3.02
C GLY A 349 -11.00 -11.12 3.17
N ALA A 350 -10.18 -12.17 3.15
CA ALA A 350 -8.72 -12.02 3.14
C ALA A 350 -8.23 -11.52 1.76
N PRO A 351 -7.20 -10.65 1.71
CA PRO A 351 -6.71 -10.07 0.46
C PRO A 351 -5.84 -11.01 -0.39
N PHE A 352 -5.81 -12.29 -0.06
CA PHE A 352 -5.05 -13.32 -0.76
C PHE A 352 -5.69 -14.70 -0.59
N ARG A 353 -5.41 -15.60 -1.54
CA ARG A 353 -5.81 -17.01 -1.50
C ARG A 353 -4.57 -17.89 -1.61
N LEU A 354 -4.51 -18.93 -0.81
CA LEU A 354 -3.42 -19.90 -0.79
C LEU A 354 -3.99 -21.29 -1.11
N SER A 355 -3.44 -21.95 -2.13
CA SER A 355 -4.03 -23.18 -2.67
C SER A 355 -3.97 -24.38 -1.74
N LYS A 356 -2.92 -24.52 -0.91
CA LYS A 356 -2.78 -25.63 0.03
C LYS A 356 -3.12 -25.28 1.48
N THR A 357 -3.09 -23.99 1.82
CA THR A 357 -3.36 -23.50 3.17
C THR A 357 -4.40 -22.38 3.14
N PRO A 358 -5.64 -22.68 2.70
CA PRO A 358 -6.67 -21.67 2.53
C PRO A 358 -6.98 -20.93 3.84
N VAL A 359 -7.26 -19.63 3.71
CA VAL A 359 -7.68 -18.79 4.83
C VAL A 359 -9.02 -19.32 5.38
N PRO A 360 -9.13 -19.55 6.68
CA PRO A 360 -10.37 -20.08 7.25
C PRO A 360 -11.49 -19.03 7.23
N PRO A 361 -12.76 -19.46 7.35
CA PRO A 361 -13.86 -18.55 7.60
C PRO A 361 -13.55 -17.65 8.82
N PRO A 362 -13.91 -16.37 8.78
CA PRO A 362 -13.63 -15.45 9.86
C PRO A 362 -14.36 -15.82 11.14
N LEU A 363 -13.65 -15.80 12.27
CA LEU A 363 -14.23 -15.88 13.60
C LEU A 363 -14.60 -14.48 14.08
N PRO A 364 -15.52 -14.33 15.06
CA PRO A 364 -15.82 -13.03 15.68
C PRO A 364 -14.59 -12.39 16.32
N ALA A 365 -14.61 -11.05 16.43
CA ALA A 365 -13.65 -10.30 17.22
C ALA A 365 -13.86 -10.56 18.72
N PRO A 366 -12.85 -10.29 19.59
CA PRO A 366 -13.00 -10.47 21.02
C PRO A 366 -14.03 -9.50 21.61
N ALA A 367 -14.82 -9.99 22.56
CA ALA A 367 -15.75 -9.15 23.33
C ALA A 367 -14.99 -8.09 24.15
N ALA A 368 -15.65 -6.95 24.44
CA ALA A 368 -15.12 -5.98 25.37
C ALA A 368 -15.06 -6.60 26.77
N ARG A 369 -14.00 -6.30 27.51
CA ARG A 369 -13.73 -6.86 28.82
C ARG A 369 -13.67 -8.39 28.82
N ALA A 370 -13.09 -8.97 27.78
CA ALA A 370 -12.84 -10.39 27.74
C ALA A 370 -11.88 -10.78 28.89
N ASP A 371 -12.34 -11.61 29.78
CA ASP A 371 -11.53 -12.23 30.85
C ASP A 371 -10.88 -13.53 30.35
N ALA A 372 -10.66 -13.64 29.05
CA ALA A 372 -10.05 -14.83 28.47
C ALA A 372 -8.67 -15.06 29.12
N GLU A 373 -8.27 -16.34 29.23
CA GLU A 373 -6.92 -16.72 29.65
C GLU A 373 -5.90 -15.80 28.96
N ALA A 374 -5.44 -14.79 29.70
CA ALA A 374 -4.60 -13.72 29.15
C ALA A 374 -3.28 -14.27 28.62
N THR A 375 -2.79 -15.37 29.18
CA THR A 375 -1.52 -15.99 28.84
C THR A 375 -1.68 -17.25 27.99
N TRP A 376 -0.65 -17.58 27.19
CA TRP A 376 -0.61 -18.87 26.52
C TRP A 376 -0.18 -19.98 27.47
N SER A 377 -0.53 -21.22 27.15
CA SER A 377 0.09 -22.38 27.80
C SER A 377 1.60 -22.41 27.50
N LYS A 378 2.39 -22.88 28.46
CA LYS A 378 3.83 -23.05 28.26
C LYS A 378 4.08 -23.96 27.05
N ARG A 379 5.04 -23.59 26.19
CA ARG A 379 5.47 -24.44 25.07
C ARG A 379 6.33 -25.59 25.60
N ASP A 380 6.14 -26.76 25.01
CA ASP A 380 6.98 -27.95 25.27
C ASP A 380 8.39 -27.82 24.65
N ALA A 381 8.50 -27.04 23.57
CA ALA A 381 9.77 -26.74 22.90
C ALA A 381 9.78 -25.29 22.36
N PRO A 382 10.96 -24.64 22.30
CA PRO A 382 11.10 -23.33 21.66
C PRO A 382 10.72 -23.43 20.17
N ARG A 383 10.39 -22.28 19.55
CA ARG A 383 10.18 -22.22 18.12
C ARG A 383 11.47 -22.62 17.41
N PRO A 384 11.40 -23.43 16.32
CA PRO A 384 12.60 -23.78 15.56
C PRO A 384 13.32 -22.53 15.05
N THR A 385 14.62 -22.46 15.27
CA THR A 385 15.49 -21.42 14.73
C THR A 385 15.61 -21.58 13.21
N GLY A 386 15.75 -20.48 12.47
CA GLY A 386 15.95 -20.47 11.02
C GLY A 386 17.44 -20.57 10.64
N ASP A 387 17.68 -20.74 9.36
CA ASP A 387 19.04 -20.90 8.79
C ASP A 387 19.61 -19.60 8.23
N VAL A 388 19.30 -18.44 8.85
CA VAL A 388 19.82 -17.15 8.38
C VAL A 388 21.28 -17.01 8.83
N ALA A 389 22.19 -17.17 7.86
CA ALA A 389 23.63 -17.03 8.11
C ALA A 389 24.09 -15.57 8.28
N ASP A 390 23.37 -14.64 7.63
CA ASP A 390 23.68 -13.20 7.68
C ASP A 390 22.38 -12.40 7.95
N VAL A 391 22.29 -11.81 9.12
CA VAL A 391 21.14 -10.97 9.52
C VAL A 391 20.92 -9.75 8.62
N SER A 392 21.95 -9.31 7.89
CA SER A 392 21.84 -8.22 6.91
C SER A 392 21.23 -8.67 5.59
N LEU A 393 21.12 -9.96 5.32
CA LEU A 393 20.56 -10.55 4.10
C LEU A 393 19.61 -11.71 4.42
N PRO A 394 18.46 -11.44 5.04
CA PRO A 394 17.55 -12.49 5.53
C PRO A 394 16.96 -13.40 4.45
N PHE A 395 17.04 -12.99 3.18
CA PHE A 395 16.62 -13.81 2.02
C PHE A 395 17.80 -14.31 1.17
N ALA A 396 19.05 -14.28 1.71
CA ALA A 396 20.19 -14.85 1.00
C ALA A 396 19.93 -16.32 0.62
N GLY A 397 20.25 -16.67 -0.63
CA GLY A 397 20.01 -18.01 -1.18
C GLY A 397 18.61 -18.25 -1.74
N LEU A 398 17.64 -17.35 -1.52
CA LEU A 398 16.32 -17.43 -2.14
C LEU A 398 16.41 -17.03 -3.62
N LYS A 399 16.02 -17.91 -4.53
CA LYS A 399 15.98 -17.68 -5.97
C LYS A 399 14.59 -17.28 -6.42
N VAL A 400 14.46 -16.14 -7.08
CA VAL A 400 13.19 -15.57 -7.54
C VAL A 400 13.20 -15.40 -9.05
N PHE A 401 12.27 -16.04 -9.74
CA PHE A 401 12.00 -15.87 -11.16
C PHE A 401 10.88 -14.85 -11.35
N ASP A 402 11.22 -13.66 -11.83
CA ASP A 402 10.33 -12.49 -11.89
C ASP A 402 9.85 -12.26 -13.33
N LEU A 403 8.63 -12.68 -13.61
CA LEU A 403 7.90 -12.42 -14.87
C LEU A 403 7.02 -11.18 -14.80
N SER A 404 6.96 -10.50 -13.66
CA SER A 404 6.05 -9.36 -13.47
C SER A 404 6.36 -8.22 -14.44
N THR A 405 5.35 -7.41 -14.74
CA THR A 405 5.50 -6.17 -15.53
C THR A 405 4.90 -5.00 -14.77
N PHE A 406 5.34 -3.81 -15.10
CA PHE A 406 4.91 -2.58 -14.42
C PHE A 406 5.22 -2.59 -12.93
N TRP A 407 4.22 -2.48 -12.02
CA TRP A 407 4.48 -2.09 -10.66
C TRP A 407 4.25 -3.20 -9.62
N ALA A 408 3.06 -3.77 -9.50
CA ALA A 408 2.66 -4.60 -8.38
C ALA A 408 3.64 -5.76 -8.06
N GLY A 409 3.90 -6.63 -9.05
CA GLY A 409 4.84 -7.75 -8.88
C GLY A 409 6.29 -7.28 -8.82
N ALA A 410 6.66 -6.26 -9.62
CA ALA A 410 8.00 -5.68 -9.59
C ALA A 410 8.35 -5.06 -8.23
N TYR A 411 7.37 -4.49 -7.53
CA TYR A 411 7.54 -3.94 -6.18
C TYR A 411 7.80 -5.04 -5.14
N LEU A 412 7.06 -6.14 -5.21
CA LEU A 412 7.28 -7.33 -4.37
C LEU A 412 8.70 -7.88 -4.56
N THR A 413 9.12 -8.09 -5.82
CA THR A 413 10.42 -8.71 -6.12
C THR A 413 11.59 -7.76 -5.84
N CYS A 414 11.39 -6.43 -5.99
CA CYS A 414 12.34 -5.41 -5.52
C CYS A 414 12.59 -5.51 -4.00
N TYR A 415 11.53 -5.74 -3.21
CA TYR A 415 11.66 -5.99 -1.78
C TYR A 415 12.52 -7.20 -1.48
N LEU A 416 12.22 -8.35 -2.08
CA LEU A 416 12.99 -9.57 -1.86
C LEU A 416 14.47 -9.38 -2.24
N GLY A 417 14.75 -8.73 -3.36
CA GLY A 417 16.10 -8.40 -3.81
C GLY A 417 16.84 -7.47 -2.84
N ALA A 418 16.16 -6.47 -2.29
CA ALA A 418 16.73 -5.56 -1.31
C ALA A 418 17.22 -6.31 -0.05
N PHE A 419 16.47 -7.32 0.38
CA PHE A 419 16.77 -8.11 1.57
C PHE A 419 17.55 -9.41 1.28
N GLY A 420 18.15 -9.53 0.10
CA GLY A 420 19.17 -10.56 -0.18
C GLY A 420 18.80 -11.64 -1.19
N ALA A 421 17.55 -11.72 -1.65
CA ALA A 421 17.18 -12.71 -2.67
C ALA A 421 17.89 -12.46 -4.01
N ASP A 422 18.15 -13.53 -4.75
CA ASP A 422 18.63 -13.50 -6.12
C ASP A 422 17.43 -13.41 -7.06
N VAL A 423 17.13 -12.22 -7.55
CA VAL A 423 15.95 -11.94 -8.39
C VAL A 423 16.38 -11.86 -9.86
N ILE A 424 15.87 -12.76 -10.68
CA ILE A 424 16.04 -12.75 -12.14
C ILE A 424 14.76 -12.20 -12.77
N LYS A 425 14.81 -10.96 -13.22
CA LYS A 425 13.76 -10.30 -14.00
C LYS A 425 13.85 -10.76 -15.45
N VAL A 426 12.70 -11.11 -16.04
CA VAL A 426 12.61 -11.54 -17.43
C VAL A 426 11.79 -10.56 -18.24
N GLU A 427 12.40 -10.06 -19.31
CA GLU A 427 11.76 -9.19 -20.30
C GLU A 427 11.88 -9.79 -21.70
N SER A 428 11.49 -9.04 -22.73
CA SER A 428 11.85 -9.34 -24.12
C SER A 428 12.21 -8.08 -24.88
N ILE A 429 13.11 -8.21 -25.85
CA ILE A 429 13.48 -7.09 -26.73
C ILE A 429 12.36 -6.69 -27.69
N GLN A 430 11.40 -7.60 -27.93
CA GLN A 430 10.22 -7.37 -28.76
C GLN A 430 9.17 -6.53 -28.02
N ARG A 431 9.03 -6.77 -26.71
CA ARG A 431 8.04 -6.12 -25.85
C ARG A 431 8.59 -5.99 -24.42
N PRO A 432 9.47 -4.99 -24.18
CA PRO A 432 10.04 -4.78 -22.85
C PRO A 432 8.97 -4.29 -21.86
N ASP A 433 9.32 -4.24 -20.57
CA ASP A 433 8.45 -3.74 -19.52
C ASP A 433 8.04 -2.28 -19.79
N GLY A 434 6.74 -2.01 -19.74
CA GLY A 434 6.20 -0.67 -20.00
C GLY A 434 6.72 0.42 -19.06
N HIS A 435 7.21 0.05 -17.84
CA HIS A 435 7.84 1.00 -16.93
C HIS A 435 9.13 1.61 -17.48
N ARG A 436 9.82 0.97 -18.40
CA ARG A 436 10.97 1.57 -19.10
C ARG A 436 10.59 2.82 -19.88
N TYR A 437 9.34 2.87 -20.38
CA TYR A 437 8.81 4.02 -21.11
C TYR A 437 8.12 5.04 -20.23
N SER A 438 7.68 4.63 -19.05
CA SER A 438 6.88 5.44 -18.14
C SER A 438 7.75 6.53 -17.48
N GLY A 439 7.42 7.80 -17.75
CA GLY A 439 8.18 8.95 -17.27
C GLY A 439 9.46 9.27 -18.05
N SER A 440 9.75 8.55 -19.13
CA SER A 440 10.79 8.91 -20.11
C SER A 440 10.25 10.01 -21.03
N LEU A 441 10.30 11.26 -20.54
CA LEU A 441 9.69 12.42 -21.22
C LEU A 441 10.38 12.80 -22.54
N LEU A 442 11.67 12.50 -22.65
CA LEU A 442 12.47 12.83 -23.83
C LEU A 442 13.06 11.54 -24.41
N ARG A 443 12.84 11.32 -25.69
CA ARG A 443 13.44 10.21 -26.43
C ARG A 443 14.81 10.61 -26.96
N GLU A 444 15.76 10.88 -26.02
CA GLU A 444 17.12 11.30 -26.36
C GLU A 444 18.09 10.11 -26.34
N GLY A 445 18.71 9.84 -27.50
CA GLY A 445 19.66 8.74 -27.67
C GLY A 445 18.99 7.36 -27.80
N ASP A 446 19.79 6.37 -28.20
CA ASP A 446 19.34 4.99 -28.44
C ASP A 446 18.97 4.25 -27.16
N ASP A 447 19.31 4.81 -25.99
CA ASP A 447 19.12 4.25 -24.66
C ASP A 447 18.06 4.99 -23.81
N TRP A 448 17.21 5.81 -24.46
CA TRP A 448 16.23 6.66 -23.77
C TRP A 448 15.30 5.89 -22.83
N TYR A 449 14.96 4.65 -23.16
CA TYR A 449 14.09 3.78 -22.35
C TYR A 449 14.76 3.27 -21.06
N GLU A 450 16.09 3.37 -20.94
CA GLU A 450 16.83 3.07 -19.71
C GLU A 450 16.74 4.21 -18.66
N ARG A 451 16.22 5.37 -19.04
CA ARG A 451 16.15 6.58 -18.22
C ARG A 451 14.82 6.75 -17.52
N GLY A 452 13.90 5.77 -17.63
CA GLY A 452 12.58 5.79 -17.01
C GLY A 452 12.64 5.76 -15.48
N PRO A 453 12.21 6.81 -14.77
CA PRO A 453 12.32 6.86 -13.32
C PRO A 453 11.46 5.80 -12.63
N LEU A 454 10.34 5.38 -13.25
CA LEU A 454 9.51 4.32 -12.70
C LEU A 454 10.19 2.96 -12.78
N TRP A 455 10.83 2.65 -13.92
CA TRP A 455 11.65 1.45 -14.03
C TRP A 455 12.74 1.41 -12.97
N GLN A 456 13.50 2.50 -12.86
CA GLN A 456 14.61 2.60 -11.94
C GLN A 456 14.19 2.48 -10.46
N GLY A 457 13.03 3.02 -10.10
CA GLY A 457 12.53 2.96 -8.72
C GLY A 457 11.92 1.62 -8.30
N THR A 458 11.51 0.76 -9.26
CA THR A 458 10.79 -0.49 -8.96
C THR A 458 11.59 -1.77 -9.29
N ASN A 459 12.76 -1.64 -9.94
CA ASN A 459 13.58 -2.79 -10.34
C ASN A 459 14.98 -2.78 -9.74
N LEU A 460 15.17 -2.07 -8.61
CA LEU A 460 16.40 -2.12 -7.84
C LEU A 460 16.73 -3.55 -7.37
N ASN A 461 18.01 -3.87 -7.26
CA ASN A 461 18.51 -5.14 -6.70
C ASN A 461 18.19 -6.39 -7.53
N LYS A 462 17.87 -6.24 -8.82
CA LYS A 462 17.55 -7.36 -9.71
C LYS A 462 18.66 -7.59 -10.73
N ARG A 463 18.71 -8.81 -11.26
CA ARG A 463 19.40 -9.17 -12.50
C ARG A 463 18.36 -9.23 -13.61
N ASP A 464 18.66 -8.69 -14.79
CA ASP A 464 17.74 -8.67 -15.92
C ASP A 464 18.25 -9.54 -17.06
N ILE A 465 17.35 -10.34 -17.61
CA ILE A 465 17.55 -11.10 -18.85
C ILE A 465 16.40 -10.87 -19.82
N THR A 466 16.67 -11.08 -21.09
CA THR A 466 15.62 -11.05 -22.10
C THR A 466 15.38 -12.44 -22.69
N LEU A 467 14.10 -12.81 -22.87
CA LEU A 467 13.66 -14.04 -23.51
C LEU A 467 12.44 -13.76 -24.38
N ASP A 468 12.48 -14.15 -25.65
CA ASP A 468 11.27 -14.18 -26.49
C ASP A 468 10.41 -15.40 -26.16
N LEU A 469 9.40 -15.22 -25.31
CA LEU A 469 8.47 -16.29 -24.91
C LEU A 469 7.52 -16.72 -26.04
N THR A 470 7.49 -16.02 -27.17
CA THR A 470 6.76 -16.50 -28.36
C THR A 470 7.53 -17.61 -29.10
N SER A 471 8.84 -17.67 -28.92
CA SER A 471 9.71 -18.74 -29.46
C SER A 471 9.67 -20.00 -28.60
N VAL A 472 9.85 -21.17 -29.20
CA VAL A 472 9.94 -22.45 -28.46
C VAL A 472 11.14 -22.43 -27.51
N THR A 473 12.31 -22.02 -28.01
CA THR A 473 13.55 -21.98 -27.22
C THR A 473 13.46 -21.02 -26.04
N GLY A 474 12.84 -19.84 -26.22
CA GLY A 474 12.64 -18.89 -25.13
C GLY A 474 11.75 -19.44 -24.00
N ARG A 475 10.68 -20.15 -24.36
CA ARG A 475 9.82 -20.83 -23.35
C ARG A 475 10.54 -21.96 -22.62
N GLU A 476 11.31 -22.78 -23.34
CA GLU A 476 12.10 -23.88 -22.73
C GLU A 476 13.12 -23.33 -21.74
N LEU A 477 13.82 -22.23 -22.07
CA LEU A 477 14.75 -21.57 -21.15
C LEU A 477 14.04 -20.96 -19.94
N ALA A 478 12.90 -20.30 -20.15
CA ALA A 478 12.08 -19.75 -19.09
C ALA A 478 11.59 -20.84 -18.12
N LEU A 479 11.12 -21.97 -18.66
CA LEU A 479 10.65 -23.09 -17.83
C LEU A 479 11.80 -23.73 -17.03
N ARG A 480 13.02 -23.84 -17.61
CA ARG A 480 14.21 -24.33 -16.88
C ARG A 480 14.56 -23.40 -15.72
N LEU A 481 14.57 -22.08 -15.95
CA LEU A 481 14.83 -21.08 -14.90
C LEU A 481 13.74 -21.12 -13.81
N ALA A 482 12.46 -21.19 -14.20
CA ALA A 482 11.36 -21.31 -13.27
C ALA A 482 11.40 -22.58 -12.41
N ALA A 483 11.87 -23.70 -13.01
CA ALA A 483 12.02 -24.97 -12.29
C ALA A 483 13.15 -24.95 -11.24
N GLU A 484 14.17 -24.08 -11.42
CA GLU A 484 15.25 -23.88 -10.44
C GLU A 484 14.93 -22.82 -9.38
N ALA A 485 13.83 -22.07 -9.55
CA ALA A 485 13.45 -21.00 -8.66
C ALA A 485 12.70 -21.51 -7.41
N ASP A 486 12.91 -20.86 -6.28
CA ASP A 486 12.12 -21.04 -5.07
C ASP A 486 10.76 -20.35 -5.18
N VAL A 487 10.75 -19.20 -5.85
CA VAL A 487 9.59 -18.32 -6.00
C VAL A 487 9.47 -17.90 -7.45
N VAL A 488 8.24 -17.95 -7.97
CA VAL A 488 7.88 -17.38 -9.28
C VAL A 488 6.84 -16.28 -9.07
N VAL A 489 7.04 -15.11 -9.65
CA VAL A 489 6.12 -13.96 -9.51
C VAL A 489 5.67 -13.47 -10.87
N GLU A 490 4.35 -13.27 -11.05
CA GLU A 490 3.76 -12.71 -12.26
C GLU A 490 2.50 -11.87 -11.93
N ASN A 491 2.14 -10.93 -12.81
CA ASN A 491 0.95 -10.11 -12.66
C ASN A 491 0.22 -9.86 -13.99
N PHE A 492 0.32 -10.78 -14.91
CA PHE A 492 -0.41 -10.77 -16.18
C PHE A 492 -1.90 -11.12 -16.00
N SER A 493 -2.70 -10.89 -17.04
CA SER A 493 -4.00 -11.56 -17.13
C SER A 493 -3.80 -13.08 -17.21
N PRO A 494 -4.69 -13.88 -16.61
CA PRO A 494 -4.46 -15.31 -16.34
C PRO A 494 -4.00 -16.15 -17.52
N ARG A 495 -4.60 -15.89 -18.70
CA ARG A 495 -4.31 -16.64 -19.94
C ARG A 495 -2.84 -16.51 -20.42
N VAL A 496 -2.12 -15.46 -20.04
CA VAL A 496 -0.78 -15.18 -20.61
C VAL A 496 0.22 -16.27 -20.21
N VAL A 497 0.35 -16.54 -18.92
CA VAL A 497 1.29 -17.58 -18.44
C VAL A 497 0.80 -18.98 -18.79
N GLU A 498 -0.52 -19.20 -18.87
CA GLU A 498 -1.14 -20.45 -19.35
C GLU A 498 -0.73 -20.74 -20.81
N GLN A 499 -0.78 -19.73 -21.70
CA GLN A 499 -0.35 -19.86 -23.10
C GLN A 499 1.13 -20.17 -23.28
N PHE A 500 1.97 -19.72 -22.34
CA PHE A 500 3.41 -19.98 -22.37
C PHE A 500 3.82 -21.27 -21.66
N GLY A 501 2.89 -21.97 -20.99
CA GLY A 501 3.18 -23.16 -20.19
C GLY A 501 4.01 -22.85 -18.93
N LEU A 502 3.87 -21.63 -18.42
CA LEU A 502 4.53 -21.13 -17.21
C LEU A 502 3.54 -20.96 -16.04
N ASP A 503 2.40 -21.66 -16.10
CA ASP A 503 1.42 -21.74 -15.02
C ASP A 503 1.94 -22.59 -13.84
N TYR A 504 1.26 -22.45 -12.68
CA TYR A 504 1.67 -23.14 -11.45
C TYR A 504 1.79 -24.66 -11.62
N ASP A 505 0.81 -25.30 -12.26
CA ASP A 505 0.79 -26.76 -12.41
C ASP A 505 1.94 -27.25 -13.31
N SER A 506 2.29 -26.49 -14.33
CA SER A 506 3.41 -26.80 -15.23
C SER A 506 4.76 -26.72 -14.51
N ILE A 507 4.97 -25.69 -13.67
CA ILE A 507 6.22 -25.51 -12.91
C ILE A 507 6.27 -26.46 -11.72
N ALA A 508 5.17 -26.66 -10.99
CA ALA A 508 5.11 -27.51 -9.80
C ALA A 508 5.35 -28.99 -10.12
N ARG A 509 5.06 -29.46 -11.35
CA ARG A 509 5.45 -30.80 -11.80
C ARG A 509 6.96 -31.01 -11.85
N LEU A 510 7.73 -29.95 -12.09
CA LEU A 510 9.19 -29.97 -12.15
C LEU A 510 9.82 -29.64 -10.79
N ASN A 511 9.18 -28.74 -10.05
CA ASN A 511 9.60 -28.31 -8.72
C ASN A 511 8.40 -28.26 -7.75
N PRO A 512 8.11 -29.36 -7.02
CA PRO A 512 6.98 -29.38 -6.07
C PRO A 512 7.10 -28.41 -4.89
N GLY A 513 8.30 -27.90 -4.62
CA GLY A 513 8.57 -26.91 -3.59
C GLY A 513 8.40 -25.46 -4.03
N VAL A 514 8.06 -25.21 -5.30
CA VAL A 514 7.90 -23.84 -5.82
C VAL A 514 6.72 -23.13 -5.17
N ILE A 515 6.93 -21.87 -4.82
CA ILE A 515 5.82 -20.97 -4.47
C ILE A 515 5.60 -20.03 -5.65
N MET A 516 4.41 -20.06 -6.23
CA MET A 516 4.05 -19.12 -7.29
C MET A 516 3.11 -18.05 -6.78
N VAL A 517 3.47 -16.80 -6.97
CA VAL A 517 2.64 -15.63 -6.63
C VAL A 517 2.06 -15.06 -7.92
N ARG A 518 0.75 -15.11 -8.07
CA ARG A 518 0.00 -14.54 -9.18
C ARG A 518 -0.79 -13.34 -8.69
N MET A 519 -0.62 -12.19 -9.36
CA MET A 519 -1.20 -10.91 -8.98
C MET A 519 -2.02 -10.30 -10.11
N PRO A 520 -3.03 -11.00 -10.67
CA PRO A 520 -3.86 -10.45 -11.73
C PRO A 520 -4.70 -9.28 -11.20
N GLY A 521 -5.00 -8.31 -12.06
CA GLY A 521 -5.82 -7.16 -11.68
C GLY A 521 -7.17 -7.59 -11.09
N PHE A 522 -7.88 -8.49 -11.81
CA PHE A 522 -9.24 -8.89 -11.47
C PHE A 522 -9.38 -10.30 -10.89
N GLY A 523 -8.30 -11.05 -10.79
CA GLY A 523 -8.29 -12.42 -10.25
C GLY A 523 -8.15 -13.50 -11.32
N LEU A 524 -7.89 -14.74 -10.87
CA LEU A 524 -7.70 -15.91 -11.74
C LEU A 524 -9.02 -16.50 -12.28
N GLU A 525 -10.13 -16.18 -11.64
CA GLU A 525 -11.46 -16.68 -11.92
C GLU A 525 -12.48 -15.54 -11.97
N GLY A 526 -13.69 -15.83 -12.45
CA GLY A 526 -14.79 -14.89 -12.54
C GLY A 526 -14.91 -14.21 -13.90
N PRO A 527 -16.02 -13.48 -14.14
CA PRO A 527 -16.37 -12.95 -15.47
C PRO A 527 -15.36 -11.91 -15.99
N TRP A 528 -14.63 -11.22 -15.12
CA TRP A 528 -13.66 -10.18 -15.49
C TRP A 528 -12.20 -10.67 -15.46
N ARG A 529 -11.96 -11.97 -15.34
CA ARG A 529 -10.59 -12.52 -15.24
C ARG A 529 -9.64 -12.07 -16.34
N ASP A 530 -10.16 -11.84 -17.55
CA ASP A 530 -9.38 -11.44 -18.72
C ASP A 530 -9.45 -9.94 -19.03
N TYR A 531 -10.08 -9.14 -18.18
CA TYR A 531 -10.10 -7.69 -18.31
C TYR A 531 -8.70 -7.12 -18.13
N VAL A 532 -8.46 -5.98 -18.81
CA VAL A 532 -7.23 -5.20 -18.64
C VAL A 532 -7.48 -4.05 -17.67
N GLY A 533 -6.51 -3.79 -16.82
CA GLY A 533 -6.59 -2.72 -15.84
C GLY A 533 -5.21 -2.27 -15.39
N TRP A 534 -5.16 -1.05 -14.91
CA TRP A 534 -4.01 -0.42 -14.28
C TRP A 534 -4.34 -0.06 -12.83
N ALA A 535 -3.38 0.39 -12.05
CA ALA A 535 -3.57 0.83 -10.67
C ALA A 535 -4.82 1.71 -10.50
N LEU A 536 -5.06 2.66 -11.41
CA LEU A 536 -6.23 3.55 -11.37
C LEU A 536 -7.56 2.80 -11.54
N ASN A 537 -7.62 1.76 -12.38
CA ASN A 537 -8.81 0.92 -12.51
C ASN A 537 -9.06 0.09 -11.25
N ILE A 538 -7.99 -0.37 -10.60
CA ILE A 538 -8.08 -1.07 -9.32
C ILE A 538 -8.63 -0.15 -8.24
N GLU A 539 -8.14 1.10 -8.14
CA GLU A 539 -8.69 2.12 -7.22
C GLU A 539 -10.18 2.38 -7.46
N GLN A 540 -10.59 2.40 -8.72
CA GLN A 540 -11.96 2.66 -9.15
C GLN A 540 -12.91 1.55 -8.71
N VAL A 541 -12.56 0.29 -8.99
CA VAL A 541 -13.43 -0.86 -8.71
C VAL A 541 -13.34 -1.37 -7.27
N SER A 542 -12.35 -0.91 -6.50
CA SER A 542 -12.18 -1.30 -5.09
C SER A 542 -12.78 -0.32 -4.07
N GLY A 543 -13.45 0.74 -4.55
CA GLY A 543 -14.06 1.75 -3.70
C GLY A 543 -13.13 2.91 -3.28
N MET A 544 -11.82 2.84 -3.54
CA MET A 544 -10.86 3.89 -3.17
C MET A 544 -11.22 5.23 -3.80
N SER A 545 -11.51 5.22 -5.10
CA SER A 545 -11.87 6.45 -5.82
C SER A 545 -13.22 7.02 -5.38
N ALA A 546 -14.20 6.17 -5.07
CA ALA A 546 -15.50 6.61 -4.57
C ALA A 546 -15.42 7.28 -3.21
N ALA A 547 -14.51 6.81 -2.34
CA ALA A 547 -14.29 7.38 -1.01
C ALA A 547 -13.49 8.70 -1.04
N THR A 548 -12.88 9.05 -2.18
CA THR A 548 -12.03 10.23 -2.37
C THR A 548 -12.72 11.26 -3.24
N GLY A 549 -12.77 12.50 -2.82
CA GLY A 549 -13.38 13.60 -3.59
C GLY A 549 -14.07 14.64 -2.70
N TYR A 550 -14.42 15.78 -3.28
CA TYR A 550 -15.26 16.77 -2.60
C TYR A 550 -16.69 16.25 -2.43
N ALA A 551 -17.38 16.71 -1.40
CA ALA A 551 -18.76 16.29 -1.12
C ALA A 551 -19.72 16.56 -2.29
N ASP A 552 -19.50 17.66 -3.00
CA ASP A 552 -20.29 18.15 -4.15
C ASP A 552 -19.64 17.86 -5.50
N GLY A 553 -18.51 17.16 -5.53
CA GLY A 553 -17.73 16.90 -6.74
C GLY A 553 -17.77 15.44 -7.22
N PRO A 554 -17.08 15.13 -8.31
CA PRO A 554 -16.90 13.75 -8.77
C PRO A 554 -16.00 12.93 -7.83
N PRO A 555 -16.03 11.58 -7.93
CA PRO A 555 -14.99 10.71 -7.36
C PRO A 555 -13.60 11.06 -7.93
N CYS A 556 -12.54 10.78 -7.16
CA CYS A 556 -11.18 11.10 -7.54
C CYS A 556 -10.24 9.90 -7.41
N ASN A 557 -9.36 9.69 -8.39
CA ASN A 557 -8.27 8.70 -8.29
C ASN A 557 -7.20 9.15 -7.26
N LEU A 558 -6.50 8.17 -6.65
CA LEU A 558 -5.48 8.41 -5.64
C LEU A 558 -4.06 8.57 -6.20
N GLN A 559 -3.80 8.29 -7.46
CA GLN A 559 -2.50 8.31 -8.16
C GLN A 559 -1.75 6.97 -8.21
N GLY A 560 -2.42 5.86 -8.02
CA GLY A 560 -1.86 4.53 -8.28
C GLY A 560 -1.33 3.73 -7.08
N PRO A 561 -1.70 4.00 -5.80
CA PRO A 561 -1.20 3.22 -4.68
C PRO A 561 -1.68 1.77 -4.66
N ALA A 562 -2.70 1.41 -5.43
CA ALA A 562 -3.26 0.06 -5.46
C ALA A 562 -2.23 -1.02 -5.81
N ASP A 563 -1.35 -0.77 -6.78
CA ASP A 563 -0.31 -1.71 -7.20
C ASP A 563 0.70 -2.02 -6.08
N PRO A 564 1.39 -1.03 -5.47
CA PRO A 564 2.32 -1.32 -4.37
C PRO A 564 1.60 -1.86 -3.12
N ILE A 565 0.37 -1.44 -2.83
CA ILE A 565 -0.44 -2.05 -1.76
C ILE A 565 -0.62 -3.54 -2.04
N ALA A 566 -1.01 -3.93 -3.27
CA ALA A 566 -1.13 -5.33 -3.65
C ALA A 566 0.21 -6.08 -3.54
N GLY A 567 1.33 -5.46 -3.95
CA GLY A 567 2.67 -6.01 -3.82
C GLY A 567 3.06 -6.33 -2.38
N VAL A 568 2.76 -5.42 -1.44
CA VAL A 568 3.02 -5.63 0.00
C VAL A 568 2.20 -6.80 0.55
N HIS A 569 0.90 -6.87 0.25
CA HIS A 569 0.02 -7.94 0.74
C HIS A 569 0.41 -9.31 0.17
N ALA A 570 0.73 -9.36 -1.12
CA ALA A 570 1.23 -10.57 -1.75
C ALA A 570 2.57 -11.03 -1.15
N CYS A 571 3.45 -10.09 -0.78
CA CYS A 571 4.71 -10.39 -0.11
C CYS A 571 4.47 -10.94 1.31
N VAL A 572 3.52 -10.39 2.07
CA VAL A 572 3.12 -10.94 3.38
C VAL A 572 2.66 -12.38 3.26
N ALA A 573 1.79 -12.69 2.28
CA ALA A 573 1.35 -14.06 2.01
C ALA A 573 2.50 -14.98 1.58
N LEU A 574 3.43 -14.47 0.74
CA LEU A 574 4.62 -15.19 0.31
C LEU A 574 5.53 -15.54 1.49
N LEU A 575 5.82 -14.59 2.38
CA LEU A 575 6.68 -14.86 3.55
C LEU A 575 6.05 -15.91 4.48
N ALA A 576 4.75 -15.87 4.66
CA ALA A 576 4.04 -16.90 5.41
C ALA A 576 4.10 -18.28 4.69
N ALA A 577 3.96 -18.32 3.37
CA ALA A 577 4.10 -19.55 2.60
C ALA A 577 5.53 -20.11 2.63
N LEU A 578 6.56 -19.28 2.70
CA LEU A 578 7.95 -19.69 2.91
C LEU A 578 8.15 -20.36 4.28
N GLU A 579 7.49 -19.85 5.34
CA GLU A 579 7.49 -20.51 6.65
C GLU A 579 6.80 -21.89 6.61
N HIS A 580 5.67 -21.97 5.90
CA HIS A 580 5.00 -23.26 5.67
C HIS A 580 5.91 -24.23 4.92
N ARG A 581 6.53 -23.81 3.83
CA ARG A 581 7.46 -24.62 3.04
C ARG A 581 8.66 -25.10 3.89
N ARG A 582 9.20 -24.23 4.74
CA ARG A 582 10.30 -24.58 5.64
C ARG A 582 9.95 -25.77 6.56
N SER A 583 8.71 -25.86 7.01
CA SER A 583 8.25 -26.91 7.92
C SER A 583 7.76 -28.18 7.21
N THR A 584 7.30 -28.07 5.95
CA THR A 584 6.64 -29.17 5.22
C THR A 584 7.38 -29.64 3.97
N GLY A 585 8.24 -28.79 3.39
CA GLY A 585 8.84 -28.97 2.08
C GLY A 585 7.91 -28.64 0.90
N GLU A 586 6.65 -28.26 1.15
CA GLU A 586 5.65 -28.06 0.10
C GLU A 586 5.56 -26.59 -0.34
N GLY A 587 5.63 -26.36 -1.66
CA GLY A 587 5.25 -25.10 -2.28
C GLY A 587 3.75 -24.99 -2.51
N GLN A 588 3.28 -23.81 -2.92
CA GLN A 588 1.86 -23.55 -3.23
C GLN A 588 1.66 -22.37 -4.15
N LEU A 589 0.47 -22.29 -4.76
CA LEU A 589 0.00 -21.12 -5.47
C LEU A 589 -0.57 -20.11 -4.48
N ILE A 590 -0.13 -18.85 -4.62
CA ILE A 590 -0.71 -17.67 -3.96
C ILE A 590 -1.36 -16.82 -5.03
N GLU A 591 -2.62 -16.51 -4.85
CA GLU A 591 -3.33 -15.51 -5.63
C GLU A 591 -3.57 -14.27 -4.78
N ALA A 592 -3.13 -13.10 -5.27
CA ALA A 592 -3.44 -11.79 -4.72
C ALA A 592 -4.10 -10.95 -5.82
N ALA A 593 -5.41 -11.12 -5.99
CA ALA A 593 -6.19 -10.31 -6.94
C ALA A 593 -6.18 -8.85 -6.49
N GLN A 594 -5.67 -7.94 -7.33
CA GLN A 594 -5.41 -6.56 -6.89
C GLN A 594 -6.69 -5.83 -6.46
N ILE A 595 -7.84 -6.09 -7.12
CA ILE A 595 -9.13 -5.53 -6.71
C ILE A 595 -9.55 -5.98 -5.31
N GLU A 596 -9.28 -7.25 -4.94
CA GLU A 596 -9.60 -7.78 -3.61
C GLU A 596 -8.71 -7.16 -2.52
N VAL A 597 -7.43 -6.97 -2.83
CA VAL A 597 -6.51 -6.24 -1.93
C VAL A 597 -6.97 -4.80 -1.74
N GLY A 598 -7.32 -4.11 -2.83
CA GLY A 598 -7.85 -2.74 -2.76
C GLY A 598 -9.11 -2.64 -1.90
N ALA A 599 -10.07 -3.55 -2.11
CA ALA A 599 -11.31 -3.56 -1.33
C ALA A 599 -11.09 -3.92 0.16
N ALA A 600 -10.06 -4.72 0.48
CA ALA A 600 -9.71 -5.02 1.87
C ALA A 600 -9.21 -3.80 2.65
N VAL A 601 -8.54 -2.85 2.00
CA VAL A 601 -8.06 -1.60 2.63
C VAL A 601 -9.07 -0.45 2.52
N THR A 602 -10.25 -0.69 1.93
CA THR A 602 -11.40 0.24 1.85
C THR A 602 -12.66 -0.38 2.45
N ALA A 603 -12.51 -1.16 3.51
CA ALA A 603 -13.60 -1.96 4.10
C ALA A 603 -14.76 -1.14 4.67
N GLU A 604 -14.48 0.03 5.24
CA GLU A 604 -15.42 0.81 6.03
C GLU A 604 -16.70 1.22 5.26
N PRO A 605 -16.66 1.74 4.01
CA PRO A 605 -17.85 2.06 3.23
C PRO A 605 -18.76 0.84 2.97
N VAL A 606 -18.16 -0.32 2.71
CA VAL A 606 -18.90 -1.57 2.47
C VAL A 606 -19.61 -2.04 3.74
N ILE A 607 -18.91 -2.02 4.87
CA ILE A 607 -19.46 -2.38 6.18
C ILE A 607 -20.61 -1.45 6.54
N GLU A 608 -20.45 -0.13 6.34
CA GLU A 608 -21.48 0.86 6.63
C GLU A 608 -22.73 0.64 5.79
N TYR A 609 -22.59 0.44 4.49
CA TYR A 609 -23.73 0.13 3.63
C TYR A 609 -24.45 -1.16 4.05
N SER A 610 -23.70 -2.21 4.32
CA SER A 610 -24.24 -3.49 4.79
C SER A 610 -25.03 -3.38 6.09
N LEU A 611 -24.61 -2.49 7.00
CA LEU A 611 -25.29 -2.26 8.27
C LEU A 611 -26.49 -1.33 8.16
N THR A 612 -26.42 -0.30 7.35
CA THR A 612 -27.34 0.85 7.36
C THR A 612 -28.21 0.94 6.09
N GLY A 613 -27.81 0.30 5.00
CA GLY A 613 -28.39 0.52 3.67
C GLY A 613 -28.09 1.87 3.06
N SER A 614 -27.17 2.64 3.64
CA SER A 614 -26.85 3.98 3.20
C SER A 614 -25.43 4.07 2.64
N VAL A 615 -25.30 4.65 1.44
CA VAL A 615 -23.98 4.91 0.85
C VAL A 615 -23.34 6.10 1.56
N ARG A 616 -22.10 5.95 2.00
CA ARG A 616 -21.33 7.01 2.62
C ARG A 616 -21.05 8.14 1.61
N PRO A 617 -21.42 9.39 1.89
CA PRO A 617 -21.02 10.52 1.06
C PRO A 617 -19.51 10.78 1.16
N ARG A 618 -18.91 11.37 0.12
CA ARG A 618 -17.56 11.90 0.19
C ARG A 618 -17.49 13.08 1.15
N GLU A 619 -16.46 13.13 1.96
CA GLU A 619 -16.31 14.13 3.02
C GLU A 619 -15.21 15.17 2.72
N GLY A 620 -14.48 15.01 1.60
CA GLY A 620 -13.36 15.90 1.27
C GLY A 620 -12.24 15.78 2.31
N ASN A 621 -11.90 16.93 2.90
CA ASN A 621 -10.91 16.98 3.99
C ASN A 621 -11.54 16.92 5.39
N ARG A 622 -12.87 16.85 5.49
CA ARG A 622 -13.58 16.81 6.78
C ARG A 622 -13.45 15.44 7.46
N HIS A 623 -13.65 15.41 8.77
CA HIS A 623 -13.65 14.18 9.57
C HIS A 623 -14.96 14.05 10.35
N ARG A 624 -15.40 12.81 10.61
CA ARG A 624 -16.70 12.55 11.28
C ARG A 624 -16.73 12.88 12.76
N GLU A 625 -15.58 12.75 13.44
CA GLU A 625 -15.50 12.90 14.87
C GLU A 625 -15.04 14.30 15.31
N TYR A 626 -14.26 15.00 14.49
CA TYR A 626 -13.67 16.30 14.83
C TYR A 626 -13.50 17.21 13.61
N ALA A 627 -13.23 18.50 13.85
CA ALA A 627 -13.03 19.48 12.81
C ALA A 627 -11.58 19.46 12.30
N GLN A 628 -11.40 19.43 10.98
CA GLN A 628 -10.10 19.51 10.31
C GLN A 628 -10.25 20.06 8.90
N GLY A 629 -9.17 20.58 8.33
CA GLY A 629 -9.19 21.08 6.97
C GLY A 629 -7.81 21.34 6.40
N VAL A 630 -7.80 21.78 5.13
CA VAL A 630 -6.61 22.21 4.40
C VAL A 630 -6.81 23.68 4.03
N TYR A 631 -5.91 24.52 4.50
CA TYR A 631 -6.04 25.98 4.44
C TYR A 631 -4.91 26.60 3.62
N SER A 632 -5.24 27.63 2.81
CA SER A 632 -4.24 28.40 2.09
C SER A 632 -3.40 29.24 3.04
N THR A 633 -2.16 29.49 2.66
CA THR A 633 -1.23 30.35 3.39
C THR A 633 -1.05 31.70 2.68
N GLY A 634 -0.22 32.58 3.23
CA GLY A 634 0.16 33.85 2.59
C GLY A 634 1.06 33.68 1.37
N SER A 635 1.62 32.51 1.18
CA SER A 635 2.45 32.16 0.01
C SER A 635 1.59 31.56 -1.11
N ALA A 636 1.90 31.89 -2.36
CA ALA A 636 1.18 31.33 -3.50
C ALA A 636 1.39 29.80 -3.58
N ASP A 637 0.30 29.08 -3.82
CA ASP A 637 0.27 27.60 -3.93
C ASP A 637 0.79 26.84 -2.69
N GLU A 638 0.95 27.48 -1.54
CA GLU A 638 1.28 26.81 -0.29
C GLU A 638 0.05 26.60 0.60
N TRP A 639 -0.06 25.40 1.17
CA TRP A 639 -1.19 24.96 1.97
C TRP A 639 -0.73 24.27 3.25
N VAL A 640 -1.59 24.34 4.28
CA VAL A 640 -1.39 23.64 5.55
C VAL A 640 -2.62 22.80 5.90
N ALA A 641 -2.40 21.60 6.39
CA ALA A 641 -3.45 20.78 6.99
C ALA A 641 -3.45 21.00 8.50
N VAL A 642 -4.62 21.17 9.09
CA VAL A 642 -4.80 21.36 10.54
C VAL A 642 -5.94 20.49 11.02
N SER A 643 -5.76 19.84 12.17
CA SER A 643 -6.81 19.04 12.82
C SER A 643 -7.01 19.49 14.28
N VAL A 644 -8.28 19.57 14.71
CA VAL A 644 -8.69 19.95 16.06
C VAL A 644 -9.54 18.81 16.63
N ARG A 645 -8.89 17.85 17.30
CA ARG A 645 -9.46 16.55 17.69
C ARG A 645 -10.48 16.67 18.83
N ASP A 646 -10.22 17.60 19.73
CA ASP A 646 -11.02 17.76 20.96
C ASP A 646 -11.08 19.25 21.42
N ASP A 647 -11.66 19.47 22.60
CA ASP A 647 -11.77 20.82 23.16
C ASP A 647 -10.43 21.31 23.74
N GLY A 648 -9.46 20.42 24.01
CA GLY A 648 -8.11 20.78 24.39
C GLY A 648 -7.35 21.39 23.20
N ASP A 649 -7.38 20.70 22.05
CA ASP A 649 -6.80 21.20 20.81
C ASP A 649 -7.44 22.56 20.41
N TRP A 650 -8.76 22.70 20.55
CA TRP A 650 -9.42 23.98 20.24
C TRP A 650 -8.93 25.15 21.11
N ARG A 651 -8.80 24.92 22.42
CA ARG A 651 -8.24 25.94 23.31
C ARG A 651 -6.79 26.28 22.91
N ALA A 652 -5.99 25.29 22.59
CA ALA A 652 -4.61 25.46 22.12
C ALA A 652 -4.56 26.25 20.78
N VAL A 653 -5.50 26.00 19.87
CA VAL A 653 -5.65 26.81 18.64
C VAL A 653 -5.96 28.26 18.98
N LEU A 654 -6.96 28.51 19.84
CA LEU A 654 -7.35 29.88 20.21
C LEU A 654 -6.22 30.65 20.89
N ASP A 655 -5.44 29.98 21.74
CA ASP A 655 -4.25 30.58 22.36
C ASP A 655 -3.14 30.87 21.31
N ALA A 656 -2.97 29.99 20.34
CA ALA A 656 -1.98 30.12 19.26
C ALA A 656 -2.31 31.28 18.28
N ILE A 657 -3.61 31.50 18.00
CA ILE A 657 -4.07 32.52 17.06
C ILE A 657 -4.51 33.84 17.74
N ASP A 658 -4.40 33.94 19.07
CA ASP A 658 -4.81 35.10 19.91
C ASP A 658 -6.29 35.47 19.72
N ARG A 659 -7.19 34.45 19.83
CA ARG A 659 -8.67 34.65 19.71
C ARG A 659 -9.40 34.15 20.99
N PRO A 660 -9.10 34.75 22.18
CA PRO A 660 -9.78 34.38 23.43
C PRO A 660 -11.32 34.67 23.38
N ASP A 661 -11.76 35.56 22.49
CA ASP A 661 -13.16 35.88 22.27
C ASP A 661 -14.02 34.70 21.78
N LEU A 662 -13.41 33.72 21.14
CA LEU A 662 -14.07 32.50 20.64
C LEU A 662 -14.12 31.37 21.67
N ARG A 663 -13.51 31.53 22.85
CA ARG A 663 -13.41 30.45 23.86
C ARG A 663 -14.77 30.01 24.38
N ASP A 664 -15.66 30.97 24.62
CA ASP A 664 -17.01 30.74 25.12
C ASP A 664 -18.10 30.87 24.06
N ASP A 665 -17.70 30.91 22.77
CA ASP A 665 -18.64 31.00 21.65
C ASP A 665 -19.38 29.67 21.49
N PRO A 666 -20.71 29.64 21.60
CA PRO A 666 -21.48 28.40 21.52
C PRO A 666 -21.35 27.69 20.17
N ARG A 667 -20.96 28.41 19.10
CA ARG A 667 -20.72 27.83 17.79
C ARG A 667 -19.54 26.82 17.79
N PHE A 668 -18.59 26.99 18.70
CA PHE A 668 -17.34 26.23 18.78
C PHE A 668 -17.14 25.51 20.12
N ALA A 669 -18.14 25.50 21.00
CA ALA A 669 -18.05 25.05 22.38
C ALA A 669 -17.72 23.54 22.55
N SER A 670 -17.96 22.71 21.53
CA SER A 670 -17.65 21.29 21.53
C SER A 670 -17.19 20.81 20.16
N ALA A 671 -16.54 19.64 20.08
CA ALA A 671 -16.17 19.03 18.82
C ALA A 671 -17.37 18.84 17.87
N ALA A 672 -18.53 18.45 18.41
CA ALA A 672 -19.78 18.35 17.65
C ALA A 672 -20.23 19.71 17.08
N ALA A 673 -20.23 20.75 17.90
CA ALA A 673 -20.62 22.10 17.45
C ALA A 673 -19.68 22.63 16.36
N ARG A 674 -18.36 22.41 16.48
CA ARG A 674 -17.38 22.79 15.45
C ARG A 674 -17.62 22.04 14.13
N ARG A 675 -18.01 20.75 14.17
CA ARG A 675 -18.37 20.00 12.96
C ARG A 675 -19.65 20.50 12.31
N GLU A 676 -20.66 20.79 13.08
CA GLU A 676 -21.93 21.36 12.58
C GLU A 676 -21.72 22.73 11.92
N ARG A 677 -20.77 23.51 12.45
CA ARG A 677 -20.42 24.86 11.97
C ARG A 677 -19.06 24.84 11.25
N HIS A 678 -18.82 23.80 10.48
CA HIS A 678 -17.49 23.55 9.89
C HIS A 678 -17.05 24.70 8.96
N ASP A 679 -17.96 25.29 8.20
CA ASP A 679 -17.63 26.40 7.31
C ASP A 679 -17.18 27.65 8.10
N GLU A 680 -17.84 27.96 9.22
CA GLU A 680 -17.45 29.05 10.11
C GLU A 680 -16.13 28.77 10.82
N PHE A 681 -15.86 27.49 11.16
CA PHE A 681 -14.57 27.05 11.69
C PHE A 681 -13.45 27.21 10.64
N ASP A 682 -13.71 26.82 9.39
CA ASP A 682 -12.77 26.97 8.27
C ASP A 682 -12.44 28.46 8.02
N GLU A 683 -13.43 29.37 8.14
CA GLU A 683 -13.21 30.80 8.02
C GLU A 683 -12.26 31.34 9.12
N VAL A 684 -12.40 30.90 10.36
CA VAL A 684 -11.52 31.32 11.47
C VAL A 684 -10.09 30.95 11.18
N LEU A 685 -9.83 29.70 10.73
CA LEU A 685 -8.47 29.24 10.42
C LEU A 685 -7.92 29.89 9.16
N THR A 686 -8.71 29.98 8.09
CA THR A 686 -8.28 30.60 6.83
C THR A 686 -7.86 32.07 7.03
N ASN A 687 -8.65 32.85 7.77
CA ASN A 687 -8.33 34.26 8.06
C ASN A 687 -7.01 34.42 8.80
N TRP A 688 -6.60 33.46 9.59
CA TRP A 688 -5.34 33.51 10.31
C TRP A 688 -4.18 32.97 9.46
N THR A 689 -4.37 31.89 8.72
CA THR A 689 -3.31 31.24 7.92
C THR A 689 -2.92 32.03 6.68
N CYS A 690 -3.87 32.70 6.02
CA CYS A 690 -3.63 33.45 4.78
C CYS A 690 -2.66 34.64 4.94
N GLY A 691 -2.37 35.08 6.16
CA GLY A 691 -1.37 36.12 6.46
C GLY A 691 0.02 35.61 6.86
N ARG A 692 0.26 34.28 6.75
CA ARG A 692 1.47 33.62 7.28
C ARG A 692 2.03 32.60 6.29
N THR A 693 3.32 32.28 6.43
CA THR A 693 3.93 31.16 5.69
C THR A 693 3.49 29.82 6.29
N ALA A 694 3.61 28.74 5.53
CA ALA A 694 3.30 27.40 6.02
C ALA A 694 4.19 27.03 7.22
N GLU A 695 5.47 27.39 7.19
CA GLU A 695 6.42 27.16 8.27
C GLU A 695 6.00 27.87 9.57
N GLU A 696 5.57 29.14 9.48
CA GLU A 696 5.09 29.89 10.65
C GLU A 696 3.85 29.26 11.26
N VAL A 697 2.89 28.83 10.43
CA VAL A 697 1.66 28.14 10.89
C VAL A 697 2.03 26.86 11.63
N VAL A 698 2.82 25.98 10.98
CA VAL A 698 3.22 24.68 11.52
C VAL A 698 4.04 24.84 12.81
N ALA A 699 4.99 25.79 12.85
CA ALA A 699 5.78 26.06 14.04
C ALA A 699 4.93 26.62 15.19
N THR A 700 3.95 27.47 14.89
CA THR A 700 3.08 28.03 15.92
C THR A 700 2.15 26.99 16.51
N PHE A 701 1.46 26.21 15.69
CA PHE A 701 0.57 25.14 16.18
C PHE A 701 1.34 24.02 16.88
N GLY A 702 2.53 23.64 16.35
CA GLY A 702 3.37 22.62 16.96
C GLY A 702 3.81 22.96 18.40
N ARG A 703 4.12 24.24 18.70
CA ARG A 703 4.43 24.69 20.07
C ARG A 703 3.25 24.52 21.05
N HIS A 704 2.04 24.50 20.53
CA HIS A 704 0.82 24.34 21.30
C HIS A 704 0.26 22.91 21.27
N GLY A 705 0.97 21.96 20.65
CA GLY A 705 0.54 20.56 20.54
C GLY A 705 -0.62 20.31 19.57
N VAL A 706 -0.98 21.29 18.72
CA VAL A 706 -2.02 21.16 17.71
C VAL A 706 -1.46 20.46 16.47
N PRO A 707 -2.10 19.38 15.97
CA PRO A 707 -1.68 18.71 14.75
C PRO A 707 -1.80 19.66 13.54
N ALA A 708 -0.66 20.00 12.97
CA ALA A 708 -0.57 20.83 11.77
C ALA A 708 0.66 20.47 10.95
N GLU A 709 0.48 20.36 9.61
CA GLU A 709 1.56 20.06 8.67
C GLU A 709 1.39 20.84 7.37
N ARG A 710 2.52 21.26 6.78
CA ARG A 710 2.47 21.79 5.43
C ARG A 710 2.22 20.67 4.42
N LEU A 711 1.59 20.98 3.31
CA LEU A 711 1.49 20.07 2.19
C LEU A 711 2.86 19.97 1.51
N LEU A 712 3.47 18.77 1.60
CA LEU A 712 4.76 18.50 0.98
C LEU A 712 4.58 18.33 -0.53
N THR A 713 5.41 19.02 -1.31
CA THR A 713 5.46 18.86 -2.77
C THR A 713 6.60 17.91 -3.18
N ALA A 714 6.45 17.26 -4.32
CA ALA A 714 7.37 16.22 -4.79
C ALA A 714 8.84 16.70 -4.90
N ASP A 715 9.06 17.95 -5.28
CA ASP A 715 10.36 18.57 -5.41
C ASP A 715 11.07 18.86 -4.07
N ARG A 716 10.32 18.88 -2.96
CA ARG A 716 10.82 19.11 -1.60
C ARG A 716 10.95 17.84 -0.76
N MET A 717 10.57 16.68 -1.28
CA MET A 717 10.62 15.42 -0.54
C MET A 717 12.04 15.04 -0.12
N TYR A 718 13.05 15.41 -0.92
CA TYR A 718 14.46 15.16 -0.59
C TYR A 718 15.04 16.11 0.45
N ASP A 719 14.34 17.18 0.84
CA ASP A 719 14.82 18.20 1.78
C ASP A 719 14.25 18.01 3.20
N VAL A 720 13.56 16.88 3.46
CA VAL A 720 12.93 16.60 4.75
C VAL A 720 13.93 16.03 5.75
N GLU A 721 14.29 16.81 6.78
CA GLU A 721 15.28 16.44 7.80
C GLU A 721 14.96 15.11 8.51
N GLN A 722 13.69 14.81 8.76
CA GLN A 722 13.27 13.54 9.36
C GLN A 722 13.73 12.33 8.54
N LEU A 723 13.63 12.40 7.21
CA LEU A 723 14.03 11.33 6.31
C LEU A 723 15.55 11.15 6.26
N ASP A 724 16.31 12.26 6.30
CA ASP A 724 17.76 12.21 6.38
C ASP A 724 18.24 11.65 7.73
N ALA A 725 17.64 12.08 8.84
CA ALA A 725 17.94 11.59 10.19
C ALA A 725 17.69 10.07 10.32
N ARG A 726 16.69 9.55 9.61
CA ARG A 726 16.37 8.14 9.57
C ARG A 726 17.14 7.37 8.49
N GLY A 727 17.92 8.05 7.63
CA GLY A 727 18.65 7.43 6.52
C GLY A 727 17.71 6.75 5.51
N PHE A 728 16.51 7.34 5.30
CA PHE A 728 15.49 6.78 4.43
C PHE A 728 15.94 6.68 2.97
N TYR A 729 16.77 7.61 2.53
CA TYR A 729 17.26 7.62 1.16
C TYR A 729 18.58 6.87 0.99
N GLN A 730 18.74 6.23 -0.16
CA GLN A 730 19.99 5.57 -0.58
C GLN A 730 20.43 6.05 -1.95
N ASP A 731 21.71 6.40 -2.06
CA ASP A 731 22.33 6.78 -3.33
C ASP A 731 22.91 5.52 -4.01
N LEU A 732 22.51 5.30 -5.26
CA LEU A 732 22.97 4.20 -6.09
C LEU A 732 23.49 4.71 -7.44
N ASP A 733 24.54 4.07 -7.96
CA ASP A 733 25.14 4.41 -9.25
C ASP A 733 24.54 3.51 -10.36
N HIS A 734 23.82 4.14 -11.30
CA HIS A 734 23.30 3.48 -12.50
C HIS A 734 24.20 3.75 -13.70
N SER A 735 24.44 2.72 -14.52
CA SER A 735 25.42 2.78 -15.63
C SER A 735 25.15 3.87 -16.68
N ILE A 736 23.87 4.24 -16.86
CA ILE A 736 23.44 5.22 -17.88
C ILE A 736 23.07 6.57 -17.26
N THR A 737 22.36 6.58 -16.13
CA THR A 737 21.86 7.82 -15.52
C THR A 737 22.74 8.36 -14.42
N GLY A 738 23.83 7.65 -14.07
CA GLY A 738 24.75 8.06 -13.00
C GLY A 738 24.14 7.89 -11.60
N ARG A 739 24.67 8.63 -10.64
CA ARG A 739 24.26 8.58 -9.25
C ARG A 739 22.88 9.16 -9.05
N GLN A 740 21.99 8.39 -8.45
CA GLN A 740 20.62 8.79 -8.14
C GLN A 740 20.25 8.39 -6.72
N ARG A 741 19.33 9.15 -6.10
CA ARG A 741 18.82 8.93 -4.76
C ARG A 741 17.46 8.26 -4.82
N PHE A 742 17.33 7.11 -4.16
CA PHE A 742 16.11 6.31 -4.10
C PHE A 742 15.55 6.25 -2.68
N PRO A 743 14.20 6.20 -2.52
CA PRO A 743 13.58 5.93 -1.22
C PRO A 743 13.91 4.50 -0.76
N GLY A 744 14.08 4.33 0.54
CA GLY A 744 14.21 3.03 1.18
C GLY A 744 12.86 2.40 1.52
N TRP A 745 12.90 1.37 2.38
CA TRP A 745 11.69 0.75 2.93
C TRP A 745 11.26 1.49 4.21
N PRO A 746 9.94 1.51 4.53
CA PRO A 746 9.39 2.39 5.57
C PRO A 746 9.59 1.85 6.99
N PHE A 747 10.52 0.94 7.15
CA PHE A 747 10.87 0.40 8.46
C PHE A 747 12.37 0.12 8.55
N ARG A 748 12.86 0.15 9.77
CA ARG A 748 14.21 -0.26 10.13
C ARG A 748 14.15 -1.51 10.95
N ILE A 749 14.99 -2.48 10.64
CA ILE A 749 15.15 -3.72 11.41
C ILE A 749 16.49 -3.68 12.14
N SER A 750 16.50 -3.93 13.43
CA SER A 750 17.73 -3.96 14.25
C SER A 750 17.72 -5.16 15.21
N PRO A 751 18.69 -6.08 15.11
CA PRO A 751 19.74 -6.17 14.08
C PRO A 751 19.16 -6.48 12.70
N GLY A 752 19.76 -5.95 11.63
CA GLY A 752 19.30 -6.16 10.28
C GLY A 752 20.01 -5.26 9.26
N PRO A 753 19.56 -5.23 8.00
CA PRO A 753 20.18 -4.41 6.98
C PRO A 753 19.99 -2.91 7.25
N ALA A 754 21.11 -2.20 7.42
CA ALA A 754 21.09 -0.75 7.59
C ALA A 754 20.76 0.00 6.29
N ARG A 755 21.12 -0.61 5.15
CA ARG A 755 20.87 -0.08 3.80
C ARG A 755 20.45 -1.23 2.90
N PRO A 756 19.14 -1.47 2.72
CA PRO A 756 18.66 -2.65 2.02
C PRO A 756 18.92 -2.62 0.51
N HIS A 757 18.92 -1.45 -0.14
CA HIS A 757 19.23 -1.40 -1.58
C HIS A 757 20.74 -1.58 -1.82
N ARG A 758 21.10 -2.51 -2.71
CA ARG A 758 22.48 -2.93 -2.99
C ARG A 758 22.92 -2.59 -4.41
N ALA A 759 21.98 -2.52 -5.36
CA ALA A 759 22.26 -2.26 -6.76
C ALA A 759 21.14 -1.41 -7.39
N ALA A 760 21.51 -0.56 -8.33
CA ALA A 760 20.58 0.14 -9.20
C ALA A 760 19.80 -0.85 -10.08
N ALA A 761 18.74 -0.37 -10.72
CA ALA A 761 17.98 -1.17 -11.67
C ALA A 761 18.86 -1.60 -12.85
N PRO A 762 18.72 -2.83 -13.36
CA PRO A 762 19.51 -3.31 -14.48
C PRO A 762 19.08 -2.65 -15.80
N THR A 763 20.03 -2.54 -16.75
CA THR A 763 19.70 -2.29 -18.16
C THR A 763 19.13 -3.54 -18.82
N LEU A 764 18.44 -3.37 -19.94
CA LEU A 764 17.76 -4.45 -20.65
C LEU A 764 18.75 -5.56 -21.04
N GLY A 765 18.51 -6.78 -20.61
CA GLY A 765 19.34 -7.96 -20.89
C GLY A 765 20.76 -7.91 -20.32
N GLN A 766 21.04 -7.01 -19.37
CA GLN A 766 22.37 -6.81 -18.77
C GLN A 766 23.03 -8.11 -18.31
N HIS A 767 22.26 -9.07 -17.84
CA HIS A 767 22.78 -10.31 -17.24
C HIS A 767 22.52 -11.56 -18.10
N ASN A 768 22.18 -11.38 -19.42
CA ASN A 768 21.93 -12.51 -20.32
C ASN A 768 23.06 -13.56 -20.31
N ALA A 769 24.31 -13.11 -20.47
CA ALA A 769 25.44 -14.01 -20.54
C ALA A 769 25.72 -14.74 -19.22
N GLU A 770 25.61 -14.02 -18.12
CA GLU A 770 25.82 -14.54 -16.76
C GLU A 770 24.79 -15.61 -16.39
N VAL A 771 23.49 -15.25 -16.52
CA VAL A 771 22.38 -16.13 -16.10
C VAL A 771 22.27 -17.35 -17.02
N LEU A 772 22.33 -17.17 -18.33
CA LEU A 772 22.24 -18.29 -19.26
C LEU A 772 23.50 -19.17 -19.23
N GLY A 773 24.68 -18.60 -18.99
CA GLY A 773 25.90 -19.37 -18.74
C GLY A 773 25.81 -20.21 -17.46
N ALA A 774 25.26 -19.67 -16.38
CA ALA A 774 24.99 -20.44 -15.14
C ALA A 774 23.94 -21.54 -15.36
N LEU A 775 22.99 -21.34 -16.28
CA LEU A 775 22.04 -22.40 -16.71
C LEU A 775 22.70 -23.50 -17.58
N GLY A 776 23.99 -23.36 -17.89
CA GLY A 776 24.79 -24.35 -18.64
C GLY A 776 24.92 -24.12 -20.13
N LEU A 777 24.49 -22.96 -20.66
CA LEU A 777 24.68 -22.63 -22.07
C LEU A 777 26.13 -22.17 -22.33
N SER A 778 26.71 -22.63 -23.42
CA SER A 778 28.00 -22.17 -23.91
C SER A 778 27.92 -20.74 -24.50
N ALA A 779 29.05 -20.06 -24.57
CA ALA A 779 29.13 -18.75 -25.21
C ALA A 779 28.65 -18.75 -26.68
N GLN A 780 28.85 -19.88 -27.38
CA GLN A 780 28.40 -20.07 -28.77
C GLN A 780 26.87 -20.18 -28.86
N GLU A 781 26.23 -20.91 -27.95
CA GLU A 781 24.76 -21.03 -27.88
C GLU A 781 24.14 -19.67 -27.53
N ILE A 782 24.73 -18.94 -26.59
CA ILE A 782 24.26 -17.58 -26.22
C ILE A 782 24.38 -16.62 -27.42
N ALA A 783 25.48 -16.71 -28.19
CA ALA A 783 25.64 -15.91 -29.41
C ALA A 783 24.58 -16.26 -30.48
N ALA A 784 24.28 -17.54 -30.67
CA ALA A 784 23.22 -17.99 -31.59
C ALA A 784 21.82 -17.50 -31.17
N LEU A 785 21.53 -17.47 -29.86
CA LEU A 785 20.26 -16.91 -29.36
C LEU A 785 20.13 -15.40 -29.65
N ARG A 786 21.24 -14.65 -29.60
CA ARG A 786 21.26 -13.23 -29.98
C ARG A 786 21.00 -13.04 -31.49
N GLU A 787 21.66 -13.84 -32.33
CA GLU A 787 21.44 -13.81 -33.78
C GLU A 787 19.99 -14.10 -34.15
N GLN A 788 19.36 -15.04 -33.45
CA GLN A 788 17.96 -15.41 -33.60
C GLN A 788 16.99 -14.43 -32.94
N ARG A 789 17.48 -13.41 -32.25
CA ARG A 789 16.69 -12.44 -31.49
C ARG A 789 15.80 -13.06 -30.38
N VAL A 790 16.16 -14.23 -29.89
CA VAL A 790 15.53 -14.82 -28.71
C VAL A 790 15.92 -14.04 -27.46
N ILE A 791 17.16 -13.54 -27.45
CA ILE A 791 17.69 -12.63 -26.41
C ILE A 791 18.31 -11.39 -27.07
N GLY A 792 18.55 -10.33 -26.28
CA GLY A 792 19.25 -9.13 -26.72
C GLY A 792 19.38 -8.10 -25.60
N GLU A 793 20.09 -7.01 -25.89
CA GLU A 793 20.34 -5.91 -24.93
C GLU A 793 19.79 -4.56 -25.44
N ARG A 794 18.97 -4.58 -26.50
CA ARG A 794 18.34 -3.37 -27.08
C ARG A 794 16.93 -3.68 -27.53
N VAL A 795 16.02 -2.72 -27.35
CA VAL A 795 14.65 -2.81 -27.86
C VAL A 795 14.67 -2.83 -29.39
N LEU A 796 13.87 -3.70 -30.00
CA LEU A 796 13.87 -3.86 -31.46
C LEU A 796 13.31 -2.66 -32.23
N ASN A 797 12.37 -1.93 -31.64
CA ASN A 797 11.66 -0.81 -32.26
C ASN A 797 11.66 0.43 -31.34
N ALA A 798 12.82 0.82 -30.80
CA ALA A 798 12.96 1.97 -29.90
C ALA A 798 12.87 3.32 -30.63
#